data_5b9711f7b5f214db611969aebc12bd42
#
_entry.id   5b9711f7b5f214db611969aebc12bd42
#
_cell.length_a   1.000
_cell.length_b   1.000
_cell.length_c   1.000
_cell.angle_alpha   90.00
_cell.angle_beta   90.00
_cell.angle_gamma   90.00
#
_symmetry.space_group_name_H-M   'P 1'
#
loop_
_entity.id
_entity.type
_entity.pdbx_description
1 polymer ?
#
loop_
_entity_poly.entity_id
_entity_poly.type
_entity_poly.pdbx_seq_one_letter_code
_entity_poly.pdbx_strand_id
1 'polypeptide(L)'
;MGFDYVNMKQRLVYLVFILLLSVNANAQRSLYVSPNGKDSNPGTLKQPFATLQRAQAEARKYRHSSLTVWLRSGTYYLLNPVVFTAADSRAADKKLFFRPYHNEKPVISSSKKLVLHWVPYQNGIWQADVPDKNIVFDELFLNSRVQLMARYPNYHPGIKPYGGTAEDALSIDRVKKWKHPEGGYIHSLHASEWGDLAYEITGKDSSGSLQMKGGYQNNRPSPLNKKIRYVENIKEELDTLNEWYFDKENHRLYCYPPVGINLNKATIETPQLESLFEFRGDTAKPVKNISIEGLELSQTLRTFMENMEPLLRSDWTIYRGGAITIEGAEHCTIKDCYFNTVGGNAVVFSNYNRYNTVSGCRIINAGSSGIVFVGDSKAVRSPLFRYEQSNDPGKIDTLKGPLTNNYPAQCLVYNNLIEGIGRVEKQVAGVQISMSQDITISHNTIDNVPRAGINVNEGTWGGHIIEYNDVFNTVLETGDHGSFNSWGRDRYWYPNREIMDSLALKYPNRVLLDAVKPTVIRNNRFRCDHGWDIDLDDGSSNYEIYNNVCLNGGLKLREGFYRKVYNNIIINNSFHPHVWFKNSKDVFEHNIVSAAYFPIGITSWGSKVDYNFFPDSASLHKEQSRGTDKHALYGDQDFANVATGDYTLPKNSPILKAGFKNFPMNKFGVVSPALKKLANKVIIPPYKIAQTQKTQQTYSFMGVTVKDLNTLSERSATGMDSERGVIVLNISGKSKLKGLIYPNDVILSVQNVAVQHINDLARASIVNDTSAKLIFGIFRNQKLNKIVFIQR
;
A
#
# COMPACT_ATOMS: atom_id res chain seq x y z
N MET A 1 -46.67 3.49 71.65
CA MET A 1 -46.77 4.19 70.33
C MET A 1 -45.41 4.82 69.89
N GLY A 2 -44.30 4.12 69.96
CA GLY A 2 -42.98 4.68 69.69
C GLY A 2 -42.19 3.92 68.61
N PHE A 3 -42.67 2.77 68.16
CA PHE A 3 -41.90 1.89 67.25
C PHE A 3 -42.20 2.07 65.69
N ASP A 4 -43.32 2.69 65.34
CA ASP A 4 -43.70 2.84 63.89
C ASP A 4 -43.16 4.11 63.25
N TYR A 5 -42.81 5.11 64.02
CA TYR A 5 -42.36 6.41 63.50
C TYR A 5 -40.89 6.36 62.94
N VAL A 6 -40.04 5.52 63.50
CA VAL A 6 -38.65 5.33 63.09
C VAL A 6 -38.58 4.54 61.75
N ASN A 7 -39.44 3.52 61.64
CA ASN A 7 -39.52 2.71 60.39
C ASN A 7 -40.09 3.49 59.23
N MET A 8 -40.97 4.44 59.40
CA MET A 8 -41.57 5.27 58.37
C MET A 8 -40.56 6.31 57.87
N LYS A 9 -39.75 6.91 58.73
CA LYS A 9 -38.66 7.84 58.33
C LYS A 9 -37.54 7.10 57.57
N GLN A 10 -37.16 5.93 58.00
CA GLN A 10 -36.15 5.12 57.23
C GLN A 10 -36.69 4.70 55.87
N ARG A 11 -37.95 4.29 55.76
CA ARG A 11 -38.56 3.95 54.45
C ARG A 11 -38.68 5.18 53.52
N LEU A 12 -38.97 6.37 54.07
CA LEU A 12 -39.03 7.61 53.34
C LEU A 12 -37.63 8.04 52.83
N VAL A 13 -36.59 7.90 53.66
CA VAL A 13 -35.20 8.18 53.28
C VAL A 13 -34.72 7.19 52.21
N TYR A 14 -35.08 5.89 52.29
CA TYR A 14 -34.76 4.91 51.24
C TYR A 14 -35.54 5.23 49.95
N LEU A 15 -36.78 5.62 49.99
CA LEU A 15 -37.57 6.02 48.82
C LEU A 15 -37.00 7.29 48.19
N VAL A 16 -36.58 8.30 48.94
CA VAL A 16 -35.93 9.51 48.45
C VAL A 16 -34.54 9.21 47.87
N PHE A 17 -33.78 8.28 48.50
CA PHE A 17 -32.49 7.83 47.97
C PHE A 17 -32.63 6.99 46.67
N ILE A 18 -33.67 6.16 46.55
CA ILE A 18 -34.01 5.43 45.31
C ILE A 18 -34.50 6.41 44.25
N LEU A 19 -35.31 7.46 44.57
CA LEU A 19 -35.68 8.50 43.61
C LEU A 19 -34.50 9.37 43.17
N LEU A 20 -33.54 9.67 44.09
CA LEU A 20 -32.33 10.43 43.73
C LEU A 20 -31.34 9.61 42.88
N LEU A 21 -31.33 8.28 43.03
CA LEU A 21 -30.54 7.38 42.17
C LEU A 21 -31.16 7.17 40.78
N SER A 22 -32.46 7.38 40.62
CA SER A 22 -33.15 7.24 39.33
C SER A 22 -33.04 8.48 38.41
N VAL A 23 -32.49 9.60 38.90
CA VAL A 23 -32.42 10.87 38.13
C VAL A 23 -31.15 10.99 37.30
N ASN A 24 -30.15 10.07 37.39
CA ASN A 24 -28.92 10.10 36.62
C ASN A 24 -28.79 8.99 35.55
N ALA A 25 -29.87 8.34 35.17
CA ALA A 25 -29.90 7.66 33.89
C ALA A 25 -29.91 8.74 32.81
N ASN A 26 -28.72 9.24 32.43
CA ASN A 26 -28.54 9.98 31.19
C ASN A 26 -28.97 9.08 30.02
N ALA A 27 -30.28 9.04 29.75
CA ALA A 27 -30.79 8.33 28.60
C ALA A 27 -30.08 8.93 27.36
N GLN A 28 -29.18 8.15 26.77
CA GLN A 28 -28.48 8.54 25.57
C GLN A 28 -29.53 8.94 24.53
N ARG A 29 -29.49 10.18 24.09
CA ARG A 29 -30.48 10.72 23.16
C ARG A 29 -30.34 10.01 21.81
N SER A 30 -31.48 9.66 21.20
CA SER A 30 -31.56 8.90 19.96
C SER A 30 -32.31 9.66 18.89
N LEU A 31 -31.76 9.68 17.69
CA LEU A 31 -32.43 10.11 16.46
C LEU A 31 -32.49 8.92 15.51
N TYR A 32 -33.47 8.88 14.64
CA TYR A 32 -33.67 7.77 13.72
C TYR A 32 -33.74 8.27 12.28
N VAL A 33 -33.08 7.54 11.38
CA VAL A 33 -33.10 7.80 9.93
C VAL A 33 -33.56 6.54 9.22
N SER A 34 -34.37 6.69 8.18
CA SER A 34 -34.84 5.57 7.34
C SER A 34 -34.97 6.04 5.90
N PRO A 35 -34.62 5.20 4.89
CA PRO A 35 -34.87 5.56 3.47
C PRO A 35 -36.34 5.87 3.18
N ASN A 36 -37.27 5.32 3.98
CA ASN A 36 -38.72 5.57 3.89
C ASN A 36 -39.19 6.69 4.84
N GLY A 37 -38.26 7.42 5.47
CA GLY A 37 -38.58 8.54 6.36
C GLY A 37 -38.95 9.82 5.63
N LYS A 38 -39.15 10.92 6.38
CA LYS A 38 -39.31 12.27 5.85
C LYS A 38 -38.52 13.27 6.69
N ASP A 39 -37.84 14.22 6.07
CA ASP A 39 -37.04 15.21 6.80
C ASP A 39 -37.88 16.24 7.58
N SER A 40 -39.18 16.29 7.31
CA SER A 40 -40.16 17.02 8.13
C SER A 40 -40.57 16.31 9.41
N ASN A 41 -40.20 15.04 9.59
CA ASN A 41 -40.49 14.25 10.78
C ASN A 41 -39.65 14.71 11.99
N PRO A 42 -40.01 14.33 13.23
CA PRO A 42 -39.26 14.67 14.44
C PRO A 42 -38.01 13.82 14.69
N GLY A 43 -37.73 12.81 13.84
CA GLY A 43 -36.57 11.91 14.00
C GLY A 43 -36.75 10.86 15.07
N THR A 44 -37.96 10.46 15.42
CA THR A 44 -38.27 9.36 16.33
C THR A 44 -38.28 8.02 15.60
N LEU A 45 -38.28 6.89 16.34
CA LEU A 45 -38.37 5.56 15.74
C LEU A 45 -39.59 5.36 14.86
N LYS A 46 -40.74 5.91 15.27
CA LYS A 46 -42.01 5.82 14.49
C LYS A 46 -42.06 6.82 13.33
N GLN A 47 -41.38 7.94 13.44
CA GLN A 47 -41.32 9.01 12.46
C GLN A 47 -39.87 9.43 12.22
N PRO A 48 -39.08 8.60 11.51
CA PRO A 48 -37.67 8.87 11.25
C PRO A 48 -37.46 9.97 10.22
N PHE A 49 -36.28 10.58 10.22
CA PHE A 49 -35.80 11.41 9.12
C PHE A 49 -35.55 10.58 7.86
N ALA A 50 -35.52 11.21 6.70
CA ALA A 50 -35.13 10.56 5.44
C ALA A 50 -33.62 10.58 5.23
N THR A 51 -32.95 11.68 5.60
CA THR A 51 -31.54 11.91 5.26
C THR A 51 -30.62 11.96 6.49
N LEU A 52 -29.35 11.53 6.28
CA LEU A 52 -28.31 11.62 7.29
C LEU A 52 -27.99 13.09 7.60
N GLN A 53 -28.01 13.97 6.59
CA GLN A 53 -27.75 15.40 6.73
C GLN A 53 -28.80 16.07 7.64
N ARG A 54 -30.07 15.68 7.52
CA ARG A 54 -31.10 16.19 8.42
C ARG A 54 -30.89 15.72 9.87
N ALA A 55 -30.54 14.47 10.07
CA ALA A 55 -30.22 13.95 11.39
C ALA A 55 -28.97 14.62 11.99
N GLN A 56 -27.93 14.86 11.19
CA GLN A 56 -26.74 15.61 11.59
C GLN A 56 -27.09 17.03 12.04
N ALA A 57 -27.88 17.76 11.24
CA ALA A 57 -28.32 19.12 11.58
C ALA A 57 -29.12 19.16 12.90
N GLU A 58 -29.96 18.15 13.15
CA GLU A 58 -30.67 18.02 14.42
C GLU A 58 -29.72 17.68 15.58
N ALA A 59 -28.75 16.79 15.36
CA ALA A 59 -27.77 16.39 16.35
C ALA A 59 -26.90 17.56 16.85
N ARG A 60 -26.63 18.58 16.03
CA ARG A 60 -25.88 19.80 16.41
C ARG A 60 -26.54 20.57 17.57
N LYS A 61 -27.87 20.51 17.69
CA LYS A 61 -28.59 21.17 18.79
C LYS A 61 -28.23 20.57 20.16
N TYR A 62 -27.71 19.36 20.18
CA TYR A 62 -27.42 18.56 21.40
C TYR A 62 -25.93 18.27 21.59
N ARG A 63 -25.06 19.20 21.16
CA ARG A 63 -23.59 19.00 21.14
C ARG A 63 -22.97 18.75 22.54
N HIS A 64 -23.67 19.07 23.61
CA HIS A 64 -23.19 18.88 25.00
C HIS A 64 -23.55 17.50 25.59
N SER A 65 -24.14 16.61 24.80
CA SER A 65 -24.49 15.25 25.24
C SER A 65 -24.06 14.20 24.21
N SER A 66 -23.92 12.96 24.68
CA SER A 66 -23.81 11.83 23.75
C SER A 66 -25.13 11.62 23.02
N LEU A 67 -25.04 11.35 21.72
CA LEU A 67 -26.21 11.17 20.86
C LEU A 67 -25.94 10.04 19.87
N THR A 68 -26.96 9.20 19.63
CA THR A 68 -26.91 8.19 18.57
C THR A 68 -27.91 8.51 17.48
N VAL A 69 -27.41 8.55 16.25
CA VAL A 69 -28.21 8.50 15.03
C VAL A 69 -28.30 7.04 14.60
N TRP A 70 -29.50 6.48 14.75
CA TRP A 70 -29.81 5.11 14.37
C TRP A 70 -30.27 5.03 12.92
N LEU A 71 -29.57 4.23 12.11
CA LEU A 71 -29.93 4.01 10.71
C LEU A 71 -30.73 2.71 10.59
N ARG A 72 -31.91 2.83 9.97
CA ARG A 72 -32.76 1.66 9.62
C ARG A 72 -32.27 0.99 8.36
N SER A 73 -32.59 -0.28 8.17
CA SER A 73 -32.24 -1.06 6.97
C SER A 73 -32.69 -0.38 5.69
N GLY A 74 -31.90 -0.57 4.63
CA GLY A 74 -32.11 -0.09 3.26
C GLY A 74 -30.91 0.69 2.74
N THR A 75 -30.98 1.09 1.48
CA THR A 75 -29.90 1.85 0.83
C THR A 75 -30.20 3.35 0.90
N TYR A 76 -29.24 4.08 1.43
CA TYR A 76 -29.22 5.54 1.48
C TYR A 76 -28.38 6.06 0.30
N TYR A 77 -29.06 6.51 -0.75
CA TYR A 77 -28.41 7.11 -1.91
C TYR A 77 -28.10 8.57 -1.63
N LEU A 78 -26.80 8.87 -1.45
CA LEU A 78 -26.36 10.22 -1.12
C LEU A 78 -26.26 11.09 -2.38
N LEU A 79 -26.85 12.28 -2.33
CA LEU A 79 -26.68 13.32 -3.35
C LEU A 79 -25.43 14.19 -3.10
N ASN A 80 -24.98 14.25 -1.86
CA ASN A 80 -23.80 14.95 -1.40
C ASN A 80 -23.20 14.18 -0.22
N PRO A 81 -21.89 14.25 0.02
CA PRO A 81 -21.26 13.65 1.20
C PRO A 81 -21.89 14.17 2.51
N VAL A 82 -21.83 13.36 3.56
CA VAL A 82 -22.12 13.82 4.92
C VAL A 82 -20.86 14.48 5.47
N VAL A 83 -20.88 15.81 5.61
CA VAL A 83 -19.71 16.60 6.00
C VAL A 83 -19.77 16.97 7.47
N PHE A 84 -18.84 16.41 8.28
CA PHE A 84 -18.65 16.79 9.67
C PHE A 84 -17.65 17.95 9.79
N THR A 85 -17.98 18.91 10.63
CA THR A 85 -17.13 20.07 10.93
C THR A 85 -16.97 20.21 12.44
N ALA A 86 -16.20 21.19 12.90
CA ALA A 86 -16.08 21.51 14.32
C ALA A 86 -17.44 21.76 15.01
N ALA A 87 -18.48 22.17 14.26
CA ALA A 87 -19.83 22.33 14.78
C ALA A 87 -20.51 21.01 15.20
N ASP A 88 -20.05 19.89 14.69
CA ASP A 88 -20.53 18.55 15.02
C ASP A 88 -19.81 17.93 16.21
N SER A 89 -18.71 18.53 16.64
CA SER A 89 -17.81 18.01 17.69
C SER A 89 -18.52 17.83 19.02
N ARG A 90 -18.02 16.87 19.80
CA ARG A 90 -18.45 16.59 21.18
C ARG A 90 -17.29 16.82 22.14
N ALA A 91 -17.60 17.07 23.43
CA ALA A 91 -16.63 17.10 24.51
C ALA A 91 -15.96 15.72 24.69
N ALA A 92 -14.82 15.66 25.38
CA ALA A 92 -14.01 14.43 25.48
C ALA A 92 -14.77 13.20 26.03
N ASP A 93 -15.73 13.40 26.92
CA ASP A 93 -16.55 12.36 27.55
C ASP A 93 -17.86 12.09 26.79
N LYS A 94 -18.12 12.78 25.68
CA LYS A 94 -19.33 12.65 24.87
C LYS A 94 -18.98 12.22 23.44
N LYS A 95 -19.89 11.47 22.80
CA LYS A 95 -19.72 11.03 21.39
C LYS A 95 -21.00 11.20 20.59
N LEU A 96 -20.83 11.49 19.29
CA LEU A 96 -21.86 11.41 18.27
C LEU A 96 -21.68 10.12 17.49
N PHE A 97 -22.67 9.25 17.54
CA PHE A 97 -22.64 7.96 16.85
C PHE A 97 -23.57 7.95 15.63
N PHE A 98 -23.10 7.39 14.53
CA PHE A 98 -23.91 6.97 13.39
C PHE A 98 -23.76 5.46 13.28
N ARG A 99 -24.87 4.71 13.51
CA ARG A 99 -24.80 3.24 13.52
C ARG A 99 -26.12 2.57 13.22
N PRO A 100 -26.13 1.27 12.82
CA PRO A 100 -27.36 0.54 12.54
C PRO A 100 -28.26 0.45 13.76
N TYR A 101 -29.55 0.47 13.52
CA TYR A 101 -30.53 0.15 14.57
C TYR A 101 -30.51 -1.36 14.82
N HIS A 102 -30.04 -1.77 16.01
CA HIS A 102 -29.86 -3.17 16.37
C HIS A 102 -29.04 -3.97 15.33
N ASN A 103 -29.62 -5.02 14.74
CA ASN A 103 -28.99 -5.90 13.77
C ASN A 103 -29.34 -5.54 12.32
N GLU A 104 -29.89 -4.35 12.09
CA GLU A 104 -30.23 -3.89 10.75
C GLU A 104 -28.97 -3.59 9.94
N LYS A 105 -29.08 -3.65 8.61
CA LYS A 105 -27.95 -3.47 7.69
C LYS A 105 -28.20 -2.30 6.75
N PRO A 106 -27.92 -1.07 7.16
CA PRO A 106 -27.98 0.08 6.28
C PRO A 106 -26.79 0.10 5.34
N VAL A 107 -27.05 0.43 4.07
CA VAL A 107 -26.03 0.62 3.02
C VAL A 107 -25.98 2.11 2.68
N ILE A 108 -24.80 2.69 2.70
CA ILE A 108 -24.57 4.08 2.25
C ILE A 108 -23.91 4.00 0.89
N SER A 109 -24.54 4.57 -0.12
CA SER A 109 -24.08 4.54 -1.50
C SER A 109 -24.07 5.94 -2.12
N SER A 110 -23.08 6.23 -2.95
CA SER A 110 -23.06 7.43 -3.79
C SER A 110 -23.81 7.27 -5.10
N SER A 111 -24.31 6.06 -5.37
CA SER A 111 -24.91 5.77 -6.66
C SER A 111 -26.23 6.46 -6.88
N LYS A 112 -26.50 6.75 -8.15
CA LYS A 112 -27.81 7.08 -8.67
C LYS A 112 -28.43 5.83 -9.26
N LYS A 113 -29.64 5.50 -8.82
CA LYS A 113 -30.42 4.42 -9.40
C LYS A 113 -31.04 4.91 -10.72
N LEU A 114 -30.87 4.13 -11.77
CA LEU A 114 -31.34 4.44 -13.11
C LEU A 114 -32.60 3.66 -13.43
N VAL A 115 -33.56 4.34 -14.02
CA VAL A 115 -34.76 3.71 -14.63
C VAL A 115 -34.59 3.84 -16.14
N LEU A 116 -34.23 2.73 -16.78
CA LEU A 116 -33.91 2.69 -18.20
C LEU A 116 -34.84 1.72 -18.92
N HIS A 117 -35.15 2.00 -20.17
CA HIS A 117 -35.85 1.10 -21.05
C HIS A 117 -34.87 0.46 -22.04
N TRP A 118 -34.58 -0.81 -21.82
CA TRP A 118 -33.63 -1.56 -22.59
C TRP A 118 -34.28 -2.24 -23.78
N VAL A 119 -33.64 -2.08 -24.95
CA VAL A 119 -34.03 -2.77 -26.19
C VAL A 119 -32.82 -3.52 -26.75
N PRO A 120 -33.07 -4.67 -27.44
CA PRO A 120 -31.98 -5.37 -28.10
C PRO A 120 -31.29 -4.48 -29.14
N TYR A 121 -29.93 -4.57 -29.24
CA TYR A 121 -29.16 -3.86 -30.24
C TYR A 121 -28.61 -4.84 -31.30
N GLN A 122 -27.49 -5.51 -31.03
CA GLN A 122 -26.90 -6.53 -31.91
C GLN A 122 -26.05 -7.50 -31.09
N ASN A 123 -25.88 -8.73 -31.60
CA ASN A 123 -24.97 -9.75 -31.04
C ASN A 123 -25.12 -9.99 -29.52
N GLY A 124 -26.34 -9.93 -28.99
CA GLY A 124 -26.60 -10.09 -27.57
C GLY A 124 -26.41 -8.82 -26.72
N ILE A 125 -25.94 -7.73 -27.33
CA ILE A 125 -25.83 -6.42 -26.70
C ILE A 125 -27.21 -5.75 -26.66
N TRP A 126 -27.49 -5.07 -25.56
CA TRP A 126 -28.68 -4.26 -25.34
C TRP A 126 -28.28 -2.77 -25.26
N GLN A 127 -29.21 -1.89 -25.59
CA GLN A 127 -29.05 -0.44 -25.48
C GLN A 127 -30.24 0.22 -24.79
N ALA A 128 -29.96 1.34 -24.14
CA ALA A 128 -30.99 2.20 -23.53
C ALA A 128 -30.57 3.66 -23.62
N ASP A 129 -31.56 4.54 -23.86
CA ASP A 129 -31.32 5.97 -23.78
C ASP A 129 -31.24 6.41 -22.31
N VAL A 130 -30.31 7.31 -22.00
CA VAL A 130 -30.10 7.89 -20.67
C VAL A 130 -30.67 9.30 -20.64
N PRO A 131 -31.83 9.54 -19.99
CA PRO A 131 -32.48 10.82 -20.02
C PRO A 131 -31.73 11.95 -19.31
N ASP A 132 -30.98 11.60 -18.26
CA ASP A 132 -30.20 12.55 -17.48
C ASP A 132 -28.88 12.90 -18.16
N LYS A 133 -28.80 14.12 -18.69
CA LYS A 133 -27.60 14.59 -19.42
C LYS A 133 -26.40 14.95 -18.53
N ASN A 134 -26.63 15.09 -17.22
CA ASN A 134 -25.59 15.46 -16.25
C ASN A 134 -25.00 14.25 -15.50
N ILE A 135 -25.41 13.05 -15.86
CA ILE A 135 -24.97 11.82 -15.16
C ILE A 135 -23.52 11.48 -15.53
N VAL A 136 -22.76 11.10 -14.52
CA VAL A 136 -21.42 10.56 -14.71
C VAL A 136 -21.51 9.04 -14.80
N PHE A 137 -20.90 8.46 -15.83
CA PHE A 137 -20.68 7.04 -15.96
C PHE A 137 -19.20 6.75 -15.86
N ASP A 138 -18.82 6.26 -14.67
CA ASP A 138 -17.45 5.80 -14.39
C ASP A 138 -17.45 4.31 -14.02
N GLU A 139 -18.50 3.84 -13.33
CA GLU A 139 -18.76 2.44 -13.06
C GLU A 139 -20.26 2.15 -13.24
N LEU A 140 -20.57 0.92 -13.59
CA LEU A 140 -21.94 0.42 -13.70
C LEU A 140 -22.14 -0.77 -12.78
N PHE A 141 -23.24 -0.74 -12.02
CA PHE A 141 -23.65 -1.85 -11.16
C PHE A 141 -24.98 -2.42 -11.63
N LEU A 142 -25.03 -3.74 -11.78
CA LEU A 142 -26.27 -4.50 -12.01
C LEU A 142 -26.56 -5.36 -10.78
N ASN A 143 -27.71 -5.09 -10.11
CA ASN A 143 -28.08 -5.77 -8.86
C ASN A 143 -26.92 -5.75 -7.85
N SER A 144 -26.31 -4.57 -7.63
CA SER A 144 -25.16 -4.29 -6.75
C SER A 144 -23.85 -5.03 -7.14
N ARG A 145 -23.75 -5.59 -8.34
CA ARG A 145 -22.51 -6.20 -8.86
C ARG A 145 -21.90 -5.29 -9.91
N VAL A 146 -20.63 -4.95 -9.71
CA VAL A 146 -19.86 -4.14 -10.68
C VAL A 146 -19.79 -4.87 -12.02
N GLN A 147 -19.98 -4.10 -13.10
CA GLN A 147 -19.80 -4.54 -14.48
C GLN A 147 -18.52 -3.92 -15.03
N LEU A 148 -17.90 -4.54 -16.01
CA LEU A 148 -16.67 -4.10 -16.64
C LEU A 148 -16.97 -3.09 -17.75
N MET A 149 -16.17 -2.05 -17.91
CA MET A 149 -16.15 -1.28 -19.15
C MET A 149 -15.68 -2.17 -20.30
N ALA A 150 -16.26 -1.99 -21.49
CA ALA A 150 -15.80 -2.62 -22.73
C ALA A 150 -14.29 -2.44 -22.88
N ARG A 151 -13.52 -3.54 -22.95
CA ARG A 151 -12.07 -3.51 -22.81
C ARG A 151 -11.34 -4.48 -23.71
N TYR A 152 -10.05 -4.16 -23.99
CA TYR A 152 -9.14 -5.08 -24.65
C TYR A 152 -7.79 -5.17 -23.90
N PRO A 153 -7.28 -6.41 -23.63
CA PRO A 153 -7.95 -7.70 -23.81
C PRO A 153 -9.08 -7.88 -22.80
N ASN A 154 -9.99 -8.84 -23.09
CA ASN A 154 -11.09 -9.18 -22.21
C ASN A 154 -10.60 -9.62 -20.84
N TYR A 155 -11.35 -9.29 -19.80
CA TYR A 155 -11.00 -9.58 -18.41
C TYR A 155 -11.11 -11.07 -18.09
N HIS A 156 -10.08 -11.59 -17.44
CA HIS A 156 -10.07 -12.93 -16.89
C HIS A 156 -9.55 -12.90 -15.43
N PRO A 157 -10.34 -13.29 -14.43
CA PRO A 157 -10.01 -13.10 -13.02
C PRO A 157 -8.76 -13.86 -12.56
N GLY A 158 -8.36 -14.93 -13.27
CA GLY A 158 -7.14 -15.70 -12.97
C GLY A 158 -5.86 -15.16 -13.56
N ILE A 159 -5.93 -14.10 -14.39
CA ILE A 159 -4.76 -13.54 -15.05
C ILE A 159 -4.33 -12.25 -14.33
N LYS A 160 -3.06 -12.17 -13.98
CA LYS A 160 -2.43 -10.99 -13.38
C LYS A 160 -1.32 -10.46 -14.31
N PRO A 161 -1.11 -9.15 -14.38
CA PRO A 161 -1.89 -8.05 -13.79
C PRO A 161 -3.18 -7.74 -14.56
N TYR A 162 -4.06 -6.94 -13.96
CA TYR A 162 -5.27 -6.32 -14.52
C TYR A 162 -6.36 -7.30 -15.03
N GLY A 163 -6.25 -8.59 -14.76
CA GLY A 163 -7.15 -9.58 -15.40
C GLY A 163 -6.86 -9.83 -16.87
N GLY A 164 -5.67 -9.45 -17.36
CA GLY A 164 -5.21 -9.61 -18.73
C GLY A 164 -4.66 -8.33 -19.34
N THR A 165 -3.56 -8.48 -20.08
CA THR A 165 -2.84 -7.40 -20.79
C THR A 165 -2.41 -7.88 -22.17
N ALA A 166 -2.19 -6.94 -23.09
CA ALA A 166 -1.77 -7.26 -24.44
C ALA A 166 -0.75 -6.25 -24.97
N GLU A 167 0.29 -6.74 -25.65
CA GLU A 167 1.31 -5.92 -26.27
C GLU A 167 0.71 -5.07 -27.41
N ASP A 168 -0.27 -5.63 -28.15
CA ASP A 168 -0.94 -4.98 -29.25
C ASP A 168 -2.13 -4.08 -28.85
N ALA A 169 -2.38 -3.90 -27.52
CA ALA A 169 -3.49 -3.06 -27.03
C ALA A 169 -3.50 -1.64 -27.60
N LEU A 170 -2.32 -1.10 -27.95
CA LEU A 170 -2.15 0.22 -28.55
C LEU A 170 -1.54 0.14 -29.96
N SER A 171 -1.66 -0.98 -30.66
CA SER A 171 -1.15 -1.12 -32.02
C SER A 171 -1.98 -0.25 -32.99
N ILE A 172 -1.32 0.30 -34.02
CA ILE A 172 -1.98 1.11 -35.05
C ILE A 172 -3.12 0.33 -35.71
N ASP A 173 -2.94 -0.98 -35.95
CA ASP A 173 -3.96 -1.82 -36.58
C ASP A 173 -5.20 -2.02 -35.73
N ARG A 174 -5.06 -1.99 -34.40
CA ARG A 174 -6.18 -2.00 -33.47
C ARG A 174 -6.84 -0.63 -33.39
N VAL A 175 -6.07 0.41 -33.15
CA VAL A 175 -6.54 1.79 -33.02
C VAL A 175 -7.30 2.27 -34.26
N LYS A 176 -6.91 1.84 -35.46
CA LYS A 176 -7.64 2.12 -36.71
C LYS A 176 -9.08 1.63 -36.72
N LYS A 177 -9.41 0.57 -35.96
CA LYS A 177 -10.76 0.00 -35.87
C LYS A 177 -11.68 0.86 -35.01
N TRP A 178 -11.17 1.62 -34.06
CA TRP A 178 -11.95 2.46 -33.15
C TRP A 178 -12.39 3.73 -33.86
N LYS A 179 -13.66 4.00 -33.93
CA LYS A 179 -14.22 5.18 -34.60
C LYS A 179 -14.08 6.43 -33.74
N HIS A 180 -14.49 6.31 -32.47
CA HIS A 180 -14.53 7.39 -31.48
C HIS A 180 -13.92 6.89 -30.17
N PRO A 181 -12.57 6.83 -30.07
CA PRO A 181 -11.90 6.32 -28.86
C PRO A 181 -11.82 7.36 -27.74
N GLU A 182 -12.27 8.60 -27.96
CA GLU A 182 -12.24 9.71 -27.01
C GLU A 182 -12.99 9.34 -25.73
N GLY A 183 -12.37 9.59 -24.58
CA GLY A 183 -12.90 9.18 -23.26
C GLY A 183 -12.69 7.71 -22.93
N GLY A 184 -11.98 6.95 -23.74
CA GLY A 184 -11.39 5.67 -23.37
C GLY A 184 -10.20 5.85 -22.44
N TYR A 185 -9.80 4.80 -21.74
CA TYR A 185 -8.66 4.82 -20.83
C TYR A 185 -7.62 3.78 -21.21
N ILE A 186 -6.36 4.14 -20.98
CA ILE A 186 -5.22 3.25 -21.08
C ILE A 186 -4.70 3.03 -19.68
N HIS A 187 -4.60 1.78 -19.26
CA HIS A 187 -3.95 1.36 -18.03
C HIS A 187 -2.70 0.55 -18.39
N SER A 188 -1.61 0.85 -17.69
CA SER A 188 -0.35 0.16 -17.90
C SER A 188 0.46 0.14 -16.61
N LEU A 189 1.30 -0.86 -16.41
CA LEU A 189 2.43 -0.65 -15.52
C LEU A 189 3.42 0.30 -16.20
N HIS A 190 4.23 1.00 -15.43
CA HIS A 190 5.40 1.66 -15.99
C HIS A 190 6.52 0.65 -16.30
N ALA A 191 7.53 1.05 -17.07
CA ALA A 191 8.55 0.13 -17.57
C ALA A 191 9.28 -0.66 -16.49
N SER A 192 9.46 -0.07 -15.31
CA SER A 192 10.11 -0.74 -14.17
C SER A 192 9.16 -1.59 -13.31
N GLU A 193 7.88 -1.64 -13.62
CA GLU A 193 6.85 -2.44 -12.94
C GLU A 193 6.65 -2.09 -11.44
N TRP A 194 7.13 -0.93 -10.98
CA TRP A 194 6.98 -0.50 -9.59
C TRP A 194 5.58 0.03 -9.26
N GLY A 195 4.83 0.46 -10.27
CA GLY A 195 3.48 0.98 -10.15
C GLY A 195 2.81 1.10 -11.50
N ASP A 196 1.67 1.75 -11.54
CA ASP A 196 0.87 1.92 -12.76
C ASP A 196 0.84 3.36 -13.25
N LEU A 197 0.39 3.48 -14.48
CA LEU A 197 0.12 4.72 -15.19
C LEU A 197 -1.25 4.60 -15.85
N ALA A 198 -2.04 5.66 -15.78
CA ALA A 198 -3.33 5.76 -16.43
C ALA A 198 -3.39 6.99 -17.34
N TYR A 199 -4.02 6.83 -18.49
CA TYR A 199 -4.22 7.90 -19.46
C TYR A 199 -5.65 7.90 -19.99
N GLU A 200 -6.22 9.08 -20.14
CA GLU A 200 -7.43 9.29 -20.92
C GLU A 200 -7.07 9.47 -22.38
N ILE A 201 -7.76 8.79 -23.28
CA ILE A 201 -7.63 8.98 -24.73
C ILE A 201 -8.39 10.23 -25.12
N THR A 202 -7.70 11.19 -25.72
CA THR A 202 -8.26 12.48 -26.13
C THR A 202 -8.50 12.58 -27.63
N GLY A 203 -8.06 11.59 -28.41
CA GLY A 203 -8.27 11.54 -29.85
C GLY A 203 -7.25 10.67 -30.58
N LYS A 204 -7.25 10.83 -31.89
CA LYS A 204 -6.24 10.27 -32.81
C LYS A 204 -5.62 11.38 -33.65
N ASP A 205 -4.34 11.27 -33.91
CA ASP A 205 -3.68 12.15 -34.87
C ASP A 205 -3.88 11.68 -36.34
N SER A 206 -3.35 12.44 -37.30
CA SER A 206 -3.45 12.12 -38.74
C SER A 206 -2.76 10.81 -39.11
N SER A 207 -1.83 10.31 -38.32
CA SER A 207 -1.17 9.00 -38.50
C SER A 207 -2.00 7.83 -37.98
N GLY A 208 -3.04 8.10 -37.23
CA GLY A 208 -3.84 7.12 -36.50
C GLY A 208 -3.25 6.74 -35.14
N SER A 209 -2.26 7.48 -34.62
CA SER A 209 -1.72 7.29 -33.28
C SER A 209 -2.62 7.96 -32.26
N LEU A 210 -2.72 7.37 -31.04
CA LEU A 210 -3.54 7.93 -29.98
C LEU A 210 -2.94 9.23 -29.41
N GLN A 211 -3.79 10.21 -29.23
CA GLN A 211 -3.54 11.36 -28.38
C GLN A 211 -4.05 11.02 -26.96
N MET A 212 -3.27 11.32 -25.93
CA MET A 212 -3.61 10.94 -24.57
C MET A 212 -3.16 11.99 -23.55
N LYS A 213 -3.89 12.05 -22.43
CA LYS A 213 -3.60 12.90 -21.28
C LYS A 213 -3.56 12.03 -20.01
N GLY A 214 -2.51 12.16 -19.19
CA GLY A 214 -2.40 11.36 -17.96
C GLY A 214 -0.94 11.04 -17.62
N GLY A 215 -0.73 9.86 -16.98
CA GLY A 215 0.58 9.44 -16.52
C GLY A 215 1.02 10.15 -15.24
N TYR A 216 0.06 10.65 -14.44
CA TYR A 216 0.32 11.42 -13.23
C TYR A 216 0.58 10.55 -11.99
N GLN A 217 0.31 9.25 -12.07
CA GLN A 217 0.37 8.31 -10.95
C GLN A 217 1.79 8.06 -10.44
N ASN A 218 2.79 8.54 -11.16
CA ASN A 218 4.19 8.44 -10.80
C ASN A 218 4.88 9.79 -11.02
N ASN A 219 5.53 10.36 -10.00
CA ASN A 219 6.29 11.60 -10.13
C ASN A 219 7.73 11.39 -10.62
N ARG A 220 8.13 10.15 -10.90
CA ARG A 220 9.38 9.78 -11.56
C ARG A 220 9.08 9.39 -13.00
N PRO A 221 9.65 10.10 -14.01
CA PRO A 221 9.38 9.81 -15.39
C PRO A 221 9.66 8.34 -15.76
N SER A 222 8.67 7.67 -16.30
CA SER A 222 8.77 6.29 -16.77
C SER A 222 7.89 6.10 -17.99
N PRO A 223 8.34 5.40 -19.05
CA PRO A 223 7.48 5.07 -20.17
C PRO A 223 6.46 3.99 -19.78
N LEU A 224 5.37 3.92 -20.55
CA LEU A 224 4.41 2.81 -20.48
C LEU A 224 5.12 1.47 -20.73
N ASN A 225 4.75 0.46 -19.97
CA ASN A 225 5.19 -0.92 -20.24
C ASN A 225 4.63 -1.37 -21.60
N LYS A 226 5.49 -1.94 -22.43
CA LYS A 226 5.10 -2.36 -23.77
C LYS A 226 4.19 -3.58 -23.81
N LYS A 227 4.24 -4.42 -22.77
CA LYS A 227 3.52 -5.70 -22.70
C LYS A 227 2.37 -5.67 -21.68
N ILE A 228 2.57 -4.95 -20.58
CA ILE A 228 1.64 -4.96 -19.44
C ILE A 228 0.75 -3.72 -19.53
N ARG A 229 -0.26 -3.78 -20.40
CA ARG A 229 -1.21 -2.70 -20.63
C ARG A 229 -2.54 -3.23 -21.20
N TYR A 230 -3.60 -2.47 -20.97
CA TYR A 230 -4.92 -2.71 -21.55
C TYR A 230 -5.63 -1.36 -21.81
N VAL A 231 -6.70 -1.41 -22.59
CA VAL A 231 -7.58 -0.26 -22.82
C VAL A 231 -9.00 -0.58 -22.36
N GLU A 232 -9.74 0.42 -21.92
CA GLU A 232 -11.15 0.28 -21.55
C GLU A 232 -11.98 1.47 -22.02
N ASN A 233 -13.31 1.33 -21.96
CA ASN A 233 -14.29 2.29 -22.44
C ASN A 233 -14.17 2.55 -23.94
N ILE A 234 -14.02 1.49 -24.71
CA ILE A 234 -13.96 1.51 -26.19
C ILE A 234 -15.16 0.74 -26.73
N LYS A 235 -15.99 1.40 -27.56
CA LYS A 235 -17.23 0.81 -28.09
C LYS A 235 -17.00 -0.47 -28.90
N GLU A 236 -15.98 -0.46 -29.74
CA GLU A 236 -15.64 -1.58 -30.63
C GLU A 236 -15.08 -2.80 -29.89
N GLU A 237 -14.70 -2.66 -28.62
CA GLU A 237 -14.26 -3.74 -27.74
C GLU A 237 -15.38 -4.23 -26.80
N LEU A 238 -16.65 -3.86 -27.05
CA LEU A 238 -17.82 -4.38 -26.37
C LEU A 238 -18.20 -5.72 -27.00
N ASP A 239 -17.56 -6.80 -26.60
CA ASP A 239 -17.68 -8.09 -27.27
C ASP A 239 -17.86 -9.30 -26.34
N THR A 240 -17.84 -9.10 -25.03
CA THR A 240 -18.03 -10.18 -24.06
C THR A 240 -19.05 -9.86 -22.97
N LEU A 241 -19.58 -10.93 -22.30
CA LEU A 241 -20.56 -10.80 -21.22
C LEU A 241 -20.02 -9.96 -20.05
N ASN A 242 -20.90 -9.23 -19.38
CA ASN A 242 -20.63 -8.33 -18.26
C ASN A 242 -19.94 -7.02 -18.66
N GLU A 243 -19.83 -6.73 -19.94
CA GLU A 243 -19.28 -5.47 -20.40
C GLU A 243 -20.36 -4.44 -20.71
N TRP A 244 -19.98 -3.16 -20.57
CA TRP A 244 -20.81 -2.03 -20.90
C TRP A 244 -19.98 -0.90 -21.52
N TYR A 245 -20.66 -0.01 -22.27
CA TYR A 245 -20.11 1.20 -22.87
C TYR A 245 -21.15 2.32 -22.79
N PHE A 246 -20.71 3.53 -22.46
CA PHE A 246 -21.56 4.71 -22.46
C PHE A 246 -21.14 5.70 -23.57
N ASP A 247 -21.99 5.88 -24.53
CA ASP A 247 -21.89 6.87 -25.59
C ASP A 247 -22.33 8.23 -25.06
N LYS A 248 -21.34 9.08 -24.70
CA LYS A 248 -21.60 10.40 -24.12
C LYS A 248 -22.29 11.36 -25.07
N GLU A 249 -21.99 11.27 -26.39
CA GLU A 249 -22.55 12.17 -27.39
C GLU A 249 -24.04 11.89 -27.62
N ASN A 250 -24.41 10.62 -27.71
CA ASN A 250 -25.76 10.18 -27.97
C ASN A 250 -26.56 9.90 -26.70
N HIS A 251 -25.95 10.06 -25.50
CA HIS A 251 -26.54 9.71 -24.20
C HIS A 251 -27.16 8.32 -24.18
N ARG A 252 -26.40 7.33 -24.70
CA ARG A 252 -26.86 5.95 -24.85
C ARG A 252 -25.94 4.99 -24.15
N LEU A 253 -26.52 4.13 -23.29
CA LEU A 253 -25.82 3.08 -22.60
C LEU A 253 -25.99 1.76 -23.36
N TYR A 254 -24.88 1.07 -23.60
CA TYR A 254 -24.81 -0.25 -24.19
C TYR A 254 -24.34 -1.24 -23.12
N CYS A 255 -24.93 -2.44 -23.09
CA CYS A 255 -24.57 -3.48 -22.14
C CYS A 255 -24.67 -4.85 -22.77
N TYR A 256 -23.64 -5.67 -22.58
CA TYR A 256 -23.70 -7.11 -22.85
C TYR A 256 -23.96 -7.83 -21.53
N PRO A 257 -25.23 -8.10 -21.18
CA PRO A 257 -25.58 -8.49 -19.83
C PRO A 257 -25.05 -9.86 -19.44
N PRO A 258 -24.88 -10.13 -18.14
CA PRO A 258 -24.61 -11.47 -17.63
C PRO A 258 -25.69 -12.45 -18.03
N VAL A 259 -25.35 -13.74 -18.15
CA VAL A 259 -26.32 -14.79 -18.46
C VAL A 259 -27.49 -14.80 -17.45
N GLY A 260 -28.71 -14.83 -17.95
CA GLY A 260 -29.94 -14.91 -17.15
C GLY A 260 -30.40 -13.60 -16.52
N ILE A 261 -29.73 -12.48 -16.75
CA ILE A 261 -30.15 -11.14 -16.26
C ILE A 261 -31.10 -10.49 -17.25
N ASN A 262 -32.27 -10.12 -16.78
CA ASN A 262 -33.21 -9.27 -17.50
C ASN A 262 -32.95 -7.80 -17.11
N LEU A 263 -32.37 -7.03 -18.03
CA LEU A 263 -31.97 -5.63 -17.77
C LEU A 263 -33.16 -4.72 -17.41
N ASN A 264 -34.37 -4.99 -17.96
CA ASN A 264 -35.56 -4.21 -17.64
C ASN A 264 -36.14 -4.50 -16.24
N LYS A 265 -35.63 -5.54 -15.55
CA LYS A 265 -35.99 -5.90 -14.16
C LYS A 265 -34.85 -5.71 -13.20
N ALA A 266 -33.62 -5.50 -13.69
CA ALA A 266 -32.43 -5.32 -12.87
C ALA A 266 -32.40 -3.95 -12.22
N THR A 267 -31.84 -3.87 -11.02
CA THR A 267 -31.44 -2.60 -10.44
C THR A 267 -30.14 -2.14 -11.08
N ILE A 268 -30.17 -0.96 -11.71
CA ILE A 268 -29.05 -0.36 -12.40
C ILE A 268 -28.61 0.87 -11.64
N GLU A 269 -27.35 0.94 -11.28
CA GLU A 269 -26.79 1.97 -10.43
C GLU A 269 -25.45 2.45 -10.99
N THR A 270 -25.15 3.75 -10.86
CA THR A 270 -23.86 4.34 -11.20
C THR A 270 -23.44 5.34 -10.12
N PRO A 271 -22.20 5.27 -9.59
CA PRO A 271 -21.68 6.18 -8.60
C PRO A 271 -21.66 7.62 -9.09
N GLN A 272 -21.87 8.59 -8.18
CA GLN A 272 -21.87 10.01 -8.50
C GLN A 272 -20.94 10.83 -7.59
N LEU A 273 -20.42 10.24 -6.51
CA LEU A 273 -19.56 10.92 -5.54
C LEU A 273 -18.31 10.09 -5.28
N GLU A 274 -17.20 10.75 -5.03
CA GLU A 274 -15.94 10.12 -4.61
C GLU A 274 -15.93 9.77 -3.11
N SER A 275 -16.70 10.52 -2.31
CA SER A 275 -16.73 10.41 -0.85
C SER A 275 -18.15 10.29 -0.32
N LEU A 276 -18.33 9.49 0.74
CA LEU A 276 -19.60 9.32 1.45
C LEU A 276 -19.63 10.12 2.75
N PHE A 277 -18.50 10.14 3.48
CA PHE A 277 -18.32 10.90 4.69
C PHE A 277 -17.04 11.71 4.62
N GLU A 278 -17.12 12.94 5.07
CA GLU A 278 -15.97 13.82 5.15
C GLU A 278 -15.88 14.50 6.53
N PHE A 279 -14.68 14.55 7.08
CA PHE A 279 -14.37 15.31 8.27
C PHE A 279 -13.52 16.51 7.83
N ARG A 280 -14.04 17.71 7.98
CA ARG A 280 -13.39 18.95 7.54
C ARG A 280 -13.11 19.85 8.74
N GLY A 281 -11.94 19.66 9.34
CA GLY A 281 -11.40 20.51 10.39
C GLY A 281 -9.98 20.94 10.05
N ASP A 282 -9.30 21.53 11.00
CA ASP A 282 -7.90 21.93 10.93
C ASP A 282 -7.24 21.85 12.33
N THR A 283 -5.98 22.26 12.43
CA THR A 283 -5.25 22.29 13.70
C THR A 283 -5.86 23.18 14.76
N ALA A 284 -6.56 24.24 14.38
CA ALA A 284 -7.17 25.21 15.30
C ALA A 284 -8.58 24.81 15.72
N LYS A 285 -9.33 24.19 14.81
CA LYS A 285 -10.74 23.79 14.99
C LYS A 285 -10.97 22.34 14.49
N PRO A 286 -10.37 21.34 15.14
CA PRO A 286 -10.53 19.96 14.71
C PRO A 286 -11.96 19.43 14.98
N VAL A 287 -12.36 18.49 14.16
CA VAL A 287 -13.58 17.68 14.36
C VAL A 287 -13.31 16.65 15.44
N LYS A 288 -14.16 16.56 16.48
CA LYS A 288 -13.88 15.72 17.65
C LYS A 288 -15.00 14.76 18.02
N ASN A 289 -14.61 13.54 18.42
CA ASN A 289 -15.47 12.58 19.10
C ASN A 289 -16.71 12.15 18.28
N ILE A 290 -16.51 11.87 17.01
CA ILE A 290 -17.53 11.30 16.11
C ILE A 290 -17.18 9.85 15.82
N SER A 291 -18.21 8.98 15.83
CA SER A 291 -18.05 7.55 15.56
C SER A 291 -19.02 7.11 14.46
N ILE A 292 -18.46 6.51 13.39
CA ILE A 292 -19.21 5.81 12.33
C ILE A 292 -19.02 4.32 12.56
N GLU A 293 -20.11 3.60 12.80
CA GLU A 293 -20.04 2.20 13.25
C GLU A 293 -21.00 1.31 12.46
N GLY A 294 -20.55 0.12 12.06
CA GLY A 294 -21.38 -0.97 11.57
C GLY A 294 -22.12 -0.72 10.26
N LEU A 295 -21.75 0.31 9.50
CA LEU A 295 -22.36 0.67 8.23
C LEU A 295 -21.69 -0.06 7.07
N GLU A 296 -22.47 -0.41 6.03
CA GLU A 296 -21.92 -0.76 4.74
C GLU A 296 -21.75 0.52 3.90
N LEU A 297 -20.56 0.69 3.32
CA LEU A 297 -20.14 1.82 2.50
C LEU A 297 -19.76 1.27 1.12
N SER A 298 -20.42 1.74 0.08
CA SER A 298 -20.31 1.10 -1.23
C SER A 298 -20.46 2.11 -2.38
N GLN A 299 -19.92 1.73 -3.53
CA GLN A 299 -20.20 2.40 -4.81
C GLN A 299 -19.84 3.88 -4.80
N THR A 300 -18.56 4.22 -4.70
CA THR A 300 -18.04 5.57 -4.96
C THR A 300 -17.38 5.62 -6.34
N LEU A 301 -17.18 6.82 -6.89
CA LEU A 301 -16.44 7.02 -8.15
C LEU A 301 -14.99 6.50 -8.02
N ARG A 302 -14.44 6.04 -9.13
CA ARG A 302 -13.01 5.73 -9.23
C ARG A 302 -12.21 7.04 -9.19
N THR A 303 -11.01 6.97 -8.62
CA THR A 303 -10.15 8.16 -8.44
C THR A 303 -8.78 8.03 -9.10
N PHE A 304 -8.61 7.02 -9.95
CA PHE A 304 -7.30 6.68 -10.55
C PHE A 304 -6.71 7.79 -11.42
N MET A 305 -7.54 8.68 -11.99
CA MET A 305 -7.08 9.86 -12.74
C MET A 305 -6.80 11.07 -11.84
N GLU A 306 -7.18 11.02 -10.56
CA GLU A 306 -6.99 12.10 -9.59
C GLU A 306 -5.65 11.99 -8.81
N ASN A 307 -4.90 10.90 -8.98
CA ASN A 307 -3.58 10.69 -8.37
C ASN A 307 -2.52 11.58 -9.05
N MET A 308 -2.45 12.84 -8.64
CA MET A 308 -1.56 13.84 -9.25
C MET A 308 -0.60 14.48 -8.24
N GLU A 309 -0.89 14.41 -6.94
CA GLU A 309 -0.04 15.01 -5.91
C GLU A 309 1.22 14.16 -5.69
N PRO A 310 2.43 14.66 -5.98
CA PRO A 310 3.65 13.91 -5.76
C PRO A 310 3.95 13.80 -4.27
N LEU A 311 4.27 12.59 -3.82
CA LEU A 311 4.89 12.40 -2.52
C LEU A 311 6.39 12.78 -2.57
N LEU A 312 6.98 13.00 -1.41
CA LEU A 312 8.37 13.45 -1.31
C LEU A 312 9.33 12.42 -1.90
N ARG A 313 10.18 12.84 -2.87
CA ARG A 313 11.25 12.04 -3.50
C ARG A 313 10.85 10.59 -3.82
N SER A 314 9.59 10.42 -4.11
CA SER A 314 8.94 9.15 -4.34
C SER A 314 8.74 8.92 -5.85
N ASP A 315 8.45 7.71 -6.19
CA ASP A 315 7.86 7.31 -7.47
C ASP A 315 6.35 7.05 -7.30
N TRP A 316 5.73 7.75 -6.35
CA TRP A 316 4.32 7.64 -6.00
C TRP A 316 3.65 9.01 -5.94
N THR A 317 2.50 9.13 -6.56
CA THR A 317 1.57 10.24 -6.37
C THR A 317 0.34 9.75 -5.62
N ILE A 318 -0.41 10.65 -5.03
CA ILE A 318 -1.56 10.31 -4.21
C ILE A 318 -2.76 11.21 -4.54
N TYR A 319 -3.95 10.65 -4.30
CA TYR A 319 -5.20 11.40 -4.15
C TYR A 319 -5.62 11.41 -2.67
N ARG A 320 -5.89 12.60 -2.11
CA ARG A 320 -6.25 12.77 -0.69
C ARG A 320 -7.72 12.51 -0.38
N GLY A 321 -8.45 11.85 -1.29
CA GLY A 321 -9.86 11.48 -1.15
C GLY A 321 -10.06 9.98 -0.99
N GLY A 322 -11.21 9.60 -0.47
CA GLY A 322 -11.66 8.22 -0.31
C GLY A 322 -13.12 8.14 0.11
N ALA A 323 -13.65 6.94 0.25
CA ALA A 323 -15.04 6.76 0.70
C ALA A 323 -15.31 7.43 2.06
N ILE A 324 -14.31 7.45 2.94
CA ILE A 324 -14.24 8.34 4.11
C ILE A 324 -12.98 9.15 4.04
N THR A 325 -13.09 10.47 4.01
CA THR A 325 -11.97 11.41 4.07
C THR A 325 -11.96 12.12 5.42
N ILE A 326 -10.82 12.11 6.10
CA ILE A 326 -10.66 12.68 7.44
C ILE A 326 -9.51 13.68 7.42
N GLU A 327 -9.84 14.95 7.54
CA GLU A 327 -8.90 16.05 7.66
C GLU A 327 -9.21 16.89 8.90
N GLY A 328 -8.19 17.17 9.71
CA GLY A 328 -8.35 17.97 10.90
C GLY A 328 -9.26 17.34 11.95
N ALA A 329 -9.01 16.06 12.34
CA ALA A 329 -9.88 15.35 13.28
C ALA A 329 -9.12 14.78 14.48
N GLU A 330 -9.81 14.72 15.64
CA GLU A 330 -9.30 14.14 16.88
C GLU A 330 -10.32 13.17 17.50
N HIS A 331 -9.83 12.03 18.00
CA HIS A 331 -10.63 11.02 18.72
C HIS A 331 -11.88 10.53 17.96
N CYS A 332 -11.83 10.60 16.62
CA CYS A 332 -12.87 10.06 15.76
C CYS A 332 -12.64 8.57 15.50
N THR A 333 -13.72 7.84 15.27
CA THR A 333 -13.66 6.37 15.17
C THR A 333 -14.47 5.90 13.95
N ILE A 334 -13.85 5.04 13.15
CA ILE A 334 -14.51 4.25 12.11
C ILE A 334 -14.44 2.80 12.59
N LYS A 335 -15.60 2.19 12.88
CA LYS A 335 -15.61 0.90 13.57
C LYS A 335 -16.62 -0.07 12.98
N ASP A 336 -16.20 -1.34 12.85
CA ASP A 336 -17.05 -2.45 12.40
C ASP A 336 -17.79 -2.16 11.08
N CYS A 337 -17.24 -1.26 10.24
CA CYS A 337 -17.78 -0.90 8.94
C CYS A 337 -17.38 -1.89 7.85
N TYR A 338 -18.22 -2.03 6.84
CA TYR A 338 -17.97 -2.85 5.67
C TYR A 338 -17.83 -1.94 4.44
N PHE A 339 -16.60 -1.80 3.93
CA PHE A 339 -16.32 -1.12 2.66
C PHE A 339 -16.38 -2.15 1.55
N ASN A 340 -17.34 -1.99 0.66
CA ASN A 340 -17.64 -2.95 -0.38
C ASN A 340 -17.60 -2.29 -1.77
N THR A 341 -16.55 -2.57 -2.53
CA THR A 341 -16.41 -2.07 -3.91
C THR A 341 -16.53 -0.55 -4.00
N VAL A 342 -15.73 0.16 -3.17
CA VAL A 342 -15.55 1.61 -3.32
C VAL A 342 -14.57 1.89 -4.46
N GLY A 343 -14.75 2.98 -5.20
CA GLY A 343 -14.01 3.25 -6.45
C GLY A 343 -12.57 3.70 -6.26
N GLY A 344 -12.25 4.33 -5.12
CA GLY A 344 -10.90 4.79 -4.76
C GLY A 344 -10.40 4.20 -3.44
N ASN A 345 -9.70 5.02 -2.63
CA ASN A 345 -9.28 4.65 -1.28
C ASN A 345 -10.49 4.42 -0.37
N ALA A 346 -10.39 3.50 0.60
CA ALA A 346 -11.49 3.30 1.54
C ALA A 346 -11.51 4.39 2.63
N VAL A 347 -10.38 4.63 3.32
CA VAL A 347 -10.24 5.65 4.38
C VAL A 347 -8.96 6.44 4.19
N VAL A 348 -9.05 7.78 4.19
CA VAL A 348 -7.90 8.67 4.07
C VAL A 348 -7.84 9.63 5.25
N PHE A 349 -6.71 9.65 5.94
CA PHE A 349 -6.34 10.65 6.93
C PHE A 349 -5.38 11.66 6.29
N SER A 350 -5.89 12.83 5.95
CA SER A 350 -5.14 13.92 5.33
C SER A 350 -4.75 14.98 6.35
N ASN A 351 -3.52 15.45 6.30
CA ASN A 351 -3.04 16.56 7.13
C ASN A 351 -3.17 16.28 8.64
N TYR A 352 -3.56 17.27 9.43
CA TYR A 352 -3.68 17.15 10.89
C TYR A 352 -4.71 16.10 11.30
N ASN A 353 -4.27 15.08 12.04
CA ASN A 353 -5.13 14.05 12.63
C ASN A 353 -4.49 13.50 13.91
N ARG A 354 -5.26 13.34 14.99
CA ARG A 354 -4.77 12.83 16.27
C ARG A 354 -5.74 11.84 16.89
N TYR A 355 -5.22 10.74 17.41
CA TYR A 355 -5.95 9.74 18.20
C TYR A 355 -7.18 9.15 17.50
N ASN A 356 -7.20 9.17 16.17
CA ASN A 356 -8.28 8.57 15.39
C ASN A 356 -8.08 7.05 15.27
N THR A 357 -9.18 6.32 15.12
CA THR A 357 -9.16 4.85 15.09
C THR A 357 -9.95 4.30 13.92
N VAL A 358 -9.38 3.34 13.19
CA VAL A 358 -10.09 2.44 12.28
C VAL A 358 -9.99 1.04 12.83
N SER A 359 -11.12 0.43 13.22
CA SER A 359 -11.08 -0.87 13.88
C SER A 359 -12.26 -1.78 13.55
N GLY A 360 -12.01 -3.09 13.45
CA GLY A 360 -13.04 -4.08 13.21
C GLY A 360 -13.66 -4.01 11.81
N CYS A 361 -13.10 -3.22 10.91
CA CYS A 361 -13.64 -3.02 9.57
C CYS A 361 -13.27 -4.15 8.63
N ARG A 362 -14.14 -4.39 7.65
CA ARG A 362 -13.84 -5.20 6.47
C ARG A 362 -13.77 -4.28 5.25
N ILE A 363 -12.65 -4.32 4.53
CA ILE A 363 -12.42 -3.55 3.30
C ILE A 363 -12.18 -4.55 2.18
N ILE A 364 -13.07 -4.60 1.20
CA ILE A 364 -12.92 -5.50 0.05
C ILE A 364 -13.11 -4.75 -1.27
N ASN A 365 -12.32 -5.15 -2.27
CA ASN A 365 -12.43 -4.66 -3.64
C ASN A 365 -12.40 -3.13 -3.75
N ALA A 366 -11.65 -2.45 -2.87
CA ALA A 366 -11.43 -1.02 -3.04
C ALA A 366 -10.66 -0.75 -4.34
N GLY A 367 -11.01 0.30 -5.05
CA GLY A 367 -10.37 0.67 -6.32
C GLY A 367 -8.89 1.02 -6.15
N SER A 368 -8.55 1.61 -5.02
CA SER A 368 -7.18 2.00 -4.64
C SER A 368 -6.78 1.38 -3.29
N SER A 369 -6.15 2.15 -2.40
CA SER A 369 -5.62 1.68 -1.11
C SER A 369 -6.72 1.46 -0.05
N GLY A 370 -6.39 0.66 0.98
CA GLY A 370 -7.28 0.42 2.11
C GLY A 370 -7.34 1.63 3.05
N ILE A 371 -6.29 1.88 3.82
CA ILE A 371 -6.23 2.97 4.80
C ILE A 371 -4.96 3.79 4.56
N VAL A 372 -5.10 5.10 4.45
CA VAL A 372 -4.01 6.01 4.03
C VAL A 372 -3.81 7.11 5.07
N PHE A 373 -2.57 7.33 5.47
CA PHE A 373 -2.14 8.46 6.30
C PHE A 373 -1.15 9.32 5.52
N VAL A 374 -1.49 10.59 5.27
CA VAL A 374 -0.66 11.52 4.52
C VAL A 374 -0.64 12.89 5.19
N GLY A 375 0.52 13.30 5.68
CA GLY A 375 0.74 14.63 6.23
C GLY A 375 0.88 15.72 5.16
N ASP A 376 0.98 16.97 5.60
CA ASP A 376 1.31 18.11 4.73
C ASP A 376 2.82 18.12 4.44
N SER A 377 3.20 18.23 3.18
CA SER A 377 4.59 18.37 2.77
C SER A 377 5.28 19.60 3.39
N LYS A 378 4.51 20.63 3.75
CA LYS A 378 4.99 21.81 4.49
C LYS A 378 5.35 21.50 5.95
N ALA A 379 4.94 20.34 6.48
CA ALA A 379 5.40 19.89 7.78
C ALA A 379 6.82 19.29 7.72
N VAL A 380 7.34 18.99 6.54
CA VAL A 380 8.69 18.46 6.35
C VAL A 380 9.69 19.61 6.19
N ARG A 381 10.83 19.49 6.85
CA ARG A 381 11.94 20.45 6.74
C ARG A 381 12.73 20.19 5.47
N SER A 382 13.04 21.23 4.69
CA SER A 382 13.78 21.12 3.42
C SER A 382 13.18 20.03 2.47
N PRO A 383 11.88 20.08 2.16
CA PRO A 383 11.23 19.03 1.37
C PRO A 383 11.76 18.98 -0.05
N LEU A 384 11.87 17.76 -0.59
CA LEU A 384 12.24 17.49 -1.98
C LEU A 384 11.16 16.61 -2.61
N PHE A 385 10.85 16.80 -3.89
CA PHE A 385 9.75 16.10 -4.54
C PHE A 385 10.19 15.14 -5.65
N ARG A 386 11.39 15.34 -6.21
CA ARG A 386 11.90 14.46 -7.28
C ARG A 386 13.05 13.60 -6.78
N TYR A 387 13.12 12.38 -7.26
CA TYR A 387 14.15 11.41 -6.89
C TYR A 387 15.59 11.97 -7.04
N GLU A 388 15.86 12.71 -8.13
CA GLU A 388 17.18 13.22 -8.46
C GLU A 388 17.63 14.41 -7.61
N GLN A 389 16.71 15.04 -6.89
CA GLN A 389 17.02 16.20 -6.06
C GLN A 389 17.83 15.79 -4.83
N SER A 390 18.68 16.71 -4.39
CA SER A 390 19.42 16.59 -3.13
C SER A 390 19.59 17.97 -2.51
N ASN A 391 19.58 18.04 -1.19
CA ASN A 391 19.86 19.27 -0.45
C ASN A 391 21.37 19.56 -0.45
N ASP A 392 21.73 20.85 -0.50
CA ASP A 392 23.10 21.29 -0.25
C ASP A 392 23.49 20.93 1.20
N PRO A 393 24.53 20.11 1.42
CA PRO A 393 24.93 19.74 2.77
C PRO A 393 25.29 20.91 3.67
N GLY A 394 25.70 22.05 3.10
CA GLY A 394 26.02 23.29 3.86
C GLY A 394 24.78 24.05 4.30
N LYS A 395 23.63 23.86 3.64
CA LYS A 395 22.40 24.66 3.84
C LYS A 395 21.23 23.87 4.38
N ILE A 396 21.38 22.56 4.56
CA ILE A 396 20.29 21.69 5.06
C ILE A 396 19.85 22.14 6.46
N ASP A 397 18.55 22.20 6.71
CA ASP A 397 18.01 22.40 8.06
C ASP A 397 18.40 21.22 8.95
N THR A 398 19.12 21.48 10.03
CA THR A 398 19.64 20.46 10.95
C THR A 398 18.77 20.26 12.19
N LEU A 399 17.64 20.93 12.32
CA LEU A 399 16.68 20.70 13.39
C LEU A 399 15.98 19.35 13.17
N LYS A 400 15.87 18.55 14.21
CA LYS A 400 15.23 17.22 14.13
C LYS A 400 13.71 17.31 14.05
N GLY A 401 13.11 16.37 13.34
CA GLY A 401 11.67 16.18 13.27
C GLY A 401 10.93 17.18 12.39
N PRO A 402 9.61 17.26 12.52
CA PRO A 402 8.78 18.09 11.65
C PRO A 402 8.94 19.58 11.87
N LEU A 403 8.59 20.38 10.85
CA LEU A 403 8.55 21.83 10.93
C LEU A 403 7.24 22.33 11.56
N THR A 404 6.13 21.65 11.28
CA THR A 404 4.80 21.96 11.82
C THR A 404 4.14 20.69 12.37
N ASN A 405 2.94 20.82 12.96
CA ASN A 405 2.16 19.70 13.45
C ASN A 405 1.07 19.23 12.48
N ASN A 406 1.08 19.68 11.22
CA ASN A 406 0.04 19.41 10.23
C ASN A 406 0.25 18.03 9.54
N TYR A 407 0.16 16.95 10.32
CA TYR A 407 0.32 15.58 9.87
C TYR A 407 -0.44 14.60 10.77
N PRO A 408 -0.75 13.37 10.31
CA PRO A 408 -1.38 12.34 11.13
C PRO A 408 -0.42 11.81 12.20
N ALA A 409 -0.90 11.71 13.44
CA ALA A 409 -0.13 11.05 14.50
C ALA A 409 -1.03 10.38 15.55
N GLN A 410 -0.45 9.37 16.25
CA GLN A 410 -1.12 8.68 17.36
C GLN A 410 -2.45 8.04 16.94
N CYS A 411 -2.58 7.63 15.69
CA CYS A 411 -3.75 6.97 15.15
C CYS A 411 -3.58 5.43 15.22
N LEU A 412 -4.70 4.73 15.25
CA LEU A 412 -4.77 3.28 15.41
C LEU A 412 -5.52 2.62 14.26
N VAL A 413 -4.89 1.61 13.65
CA VAL A 413 -5.48 0.67 12.70
C VAL A 413 -5.48 -0.72 13.37
N TYR A 414 -6.65 -1.18 13.82
CA TYR A 414 -6.71 -2.37 14.67
C TYR A 414 -7.79 -3.36 14.23
N ASN A 415 -7.40 -4.63 14.09
CA ASN A 415 -8.35 -5.73 13.88
C ASN A 415 -9.21 -5.52 12.63
N ASN A 416 -8.61 -5.11 11.50
CA ASN A 416 -9.30 -4.95 10.23
C ASN A 416 -8.94 -6.08 9.26
N LEU A 417 -9.91 -6.46 8.43
CA LEU A 417 -9.74 -7.40 7.34
C LEU A 417 -9.72 -6.61 6.02
N ILE A 418 -8.57 -6.61 5.34
CA ILE A 418 -8.34 -5.85 4.10
C ILE A 418 -7.99 -6.84 2.99
N GLU A 419 -8.88 -6.99 1.99
CA GLU A 419 -8.79 -8.02 0.96
C GLU A 419 -9.05 -7.45 -0.44
N GLY A 420 -8.25 -7.84 -1.43
CA GLY A 420 -8.54 -7.57 -2.85
C GLY A 420 -8.64 -6.09 -3.19
N ILE A 421 -7.86 -5.24 -2.51
CA ILE A 421 -7.74 -3.82 -2.83
C ILE A 421 -6.96 -3.62 -4.14
N GLY A 422 -6.93 -2.39 -4.64
CA GLY A 422 -6.23 -2.08 -5.89
C GLY A 422 -6.93 -2.68 -7.11
N ARG A 423 -8.26 -2.75 -7.08
CA ARG A 423 -9.06 -3.26 -8.18
C ARG A 423 -8.82 -2.46 -9.47
N VAL A 424 -8.64 -1.17 -9.35
CA VAL A 424 -8.38 -0.23 -10.46
C VAL A 424 -6.90 0.13 -10.52
N GLU A 425 -6.38 0.71 -9.47
CA GLU A 425 -4.99 1.16 -9.35
C GLU A 425 -4.07 0.05 -8.85
N LYS A 426 -2.80 0.06 -9.25
CA LYS A 426 -1.83 -0.94 -8.81
C LYS A 426 -0.76 -0.39 -7.87
N GLN A 427 -0.58 0.94 -7.82
CA GLN A 427 0.32 1.59 -6.88
C GLN A 427 -0.39 1.86 -5.55
N VAL A 428 -0.68 0.81 -4.80
CA VAL A 428 -1.53 0.83 -3.61
C VAL A 428 -0.93 0.06 -2.44
N ALA A 429 -1.47 0.30 -1.24
CA ALA A 429 -1.15 -0.49 -0.05
C ALA A 429 -2.41 -0.77 0.79
N GLY A 430 -2.39 -1.89 1.53
CA GLY A 430 -3.42 -2.17 2.53
C GLY A 430 -3.46 -1.07 3.58
N VAL A 431 -2.29 -0.67 4.09
CA VAL A 431 -2.11 0.53 4.91
C VAL A 431 -0.91 1.32 4.41
N GLN A 432 -1.13 2.59 4.05
CA GLN A 432 -0.10 3.53 3.59
C GLN A 432 0.19 4.58 4.65
N ILE A 433 1.48 4.85 4.92
CA ILE A 433 1.96 5.89 5.83
C ILE A 433 2.96 6.79 5.11
N SER A 434 2.69 8.10 5.06
CA SER A 434 3.57 9.13 4.53
C SER A 434 3.49 10.37 5.40
N MET A 435 4.62 11.02 5.69
CA MET A 435 4.66 12.27 6.46
C MET A 435 3.82 12.19 7.75
N SER A 436 4.09 11.18 8.58
CA SER A 436 3.28 10.83 9.75
C SER A 436 4.16 10.39 10.93
N GLN A 437 3.58 10.26 12.12
CA GLN A 437 4.30 9.86 13.33
C GLN A 437 3.41 9.00 14.24
N ASP A 438 3.99 8.05 14.99
CA ASP A 438 3.32 7.30 16.05
C ASP A 438 2.02 6.61 15.59
N ILE A 439 1.98 6.02 14.38
CA ILE A 439 0.85 5.24 13.89
C ILE A 439 0.99 3.79 14.36
N THR A 440 -0.07 3.24 14.93
CA THR A 440 -0.11 1.82 15.33
C THR A 440 -0.95 1.01 14.35
N ILE A 441 -0.39 -0.06 13.78
CA ILE A 441 -1.05 -1.03 12.89
C ILE A 441 -0.97 -2.38 13.58
N SER A 442 -2.09 -2.87 14.11
CA SER A 442 -2.08 -4.06 14.98
C SER A 442 -3.23 -5.01 14.68
N HIS A 443 -2.92 -6.33 14.66
CA HIS A 443 -3.91 -7.40 14.49
C HIS A 443 -4.77 -7.27 13.21
N ASN A 444 -4.21 -6.79 12.10
CA ASN A 444 -4.91 -6.77 10.83
C ASN A 444 -4.55 -8.00 10.00
N THR A 445 -5.52 -8.50 9.21
CA THR A 445 -5.26 -9.45 8.13
C THR A 445 -5.35 -8.70 6.81
N ILE A 446 -4.29 -8.78 6.02
CA ILE A 446 -4.17 -8.07 4.73
C ILE A 446 -3.74 -9.09 3.68
N ASP A 447 -4.57 -9.29 2.66
CA ASP A 447 -4.24 -10.23 1.60
C ASP A 447 -4.82 -9.85 0.23
N ASN A 448 -4.33 -10.53 -0.81
CA ASN A 448 -4.70 -10.30 -2.20
C ASN A 448 -4.50 -8.84 -2.63
N VAL A 449 -3.25 -8.36 -2.51
CA VAL A 449 -2.86 -6.97 -2.77
C VAL A 449 -1.91 -6.90 -3.97
N PRO A 450 -2.15 -6.01 -4.96
CA PRO A 450 -1.31 -5.92 -6.15
C PRO A 450 0.12 -5.45 -5.86
N ARG A 451 0.33 -4.67 -4.80
CA ARG A 451 1.64 -4.13 -4.38
C ARG A 451 1.92 -4.46 -2.91
N ALA A 452 2.10 -3.49 -2.05
CA ALA A 452 2.49 -3.71 -0.65
C ALA A 452 1.27 -3.94 0.27
N GLY A 453 1.42 -4.82 1.25
CA GLY A 453 0.41 -4.96 2.31
C GLY A 453 0.43 -3.76 3.25
N ILE A 454 1.61 -3.40 3.76
CA ILE A 454 1.85 -2.20 4.57
C ILE A 454 3.02 -1.45 3.96
N ASN A 455 2.87 -0.13 3.76
CA ASN A 455 3.92 0.70 3.18
C ASN A 455 4.20 1.95 4.03
N VAL A 456 5.49 2.25 4.22
CA VAL A 456 5.97 3.46 4.92
C VAL A 456 6.97 4.16 4.01
N ASN A 457 6.73 5.42 3.69
CA ASN A 457 7.64 6.18 2.83
C ASN A 457 8.09 7.50 3.44
N GLU A 458 8.69 8.35 2.63
CA GLU A 458 9.40 9.56 3.05
C GLU A 458 8.60 10.49 3.95
N GLY A 459 9.32 11.27 4.75
CA GLY A 459 8.76 12.23 5.69
C GLY A 459 8.14 11.56 6.91
N THR A 460 8.45 10.31 7.18
CA THR A 460 8.05 9.69 8.45
C THR A 460 8.98 10.13 9.56
N TRP A 461 8.39 10.51 10.70
CA TRP A 461 9.16 10.83 11.89
C TRP A 461 9.29 9.65 12.85
N GLY A 462 8.83 8.48 12.40
CA GLY A 462 8.93 7.21 13.12
C GLY A 462 7.94 7.07 14.27
N GLY A 463 8.28 6.20 15.25
CA GLY A 463 7.40 5.84 16.35
C GLY A 463 6.24 4.93 15.93
N HIS A 464 6.23 4.45 14.68
CA HIS A 464 5.22 3.52 14.21
C HIS A 464 5.39 2.16 14.88
N ILE A 465 4.27 1.52 15.24
CA ILE A 465 4.23 0.17 15.80
C ILE A 465 3.41 -0.71 14.85
N ILE A 466 4.07 -1.70 14.26
CA ILE A 466 3.48 -2.64 13.31
C ILE A 466 3.58 -4.02 13.94
N GLU A 467 2.45 -4.54 14.48
CA GLU A 467 2.50 -5.75 15.29
C GLU A 467 1.30 -6.66 15.12
N TYR A 468 1.52 -7.95 15.28
CA TYR A 468 0.50 -9.01 15.24
C TYR A 468 -0.33 -9.01 13.94
N ASN A 469 0.17 -8.44 12.86
CA ASN A 469 -0.50 -8.50 11.57
C ASN A 469 -0.20 -9.83 10.86
N ASP A 470 -1.14 -10.27 10.02
CA ASP A 470 -1.01 -11.39 9.10
C ASP A 470 -1.11 -10.85 7.68
N VAL A 471 0.00 -10.78 6.95
CA VAL A 471 0.10 -10.09 5.65
C VAL A 471 0.66 -11.06 4.61
N PHE A 472 -0.15 -11.40 3.61
CA PHE A 472 0.23 -12.42 2.62
C PHE A 472 -0.44 -12.18 1.27
N ASN A 473 -0.04 -12.94 0.24
CA ASN A 473 -0.50 -12.74 -1.13
C ASN A 473 -0.40 -11.27 -1.56
N THR A 474 0.79 -10.73 -1.44
CA THR A 474 1.13 -9.36 -1.82
C THR A 474 2.05 -9.34 -3.02
N VAL A 475 2.25 -8.17 -3.62
CA VAL A 475 3.08 -7.98 -4.84
C VAL A 475 2.58 -8.86 -5.98
N LEU A 476 1.25 -8.97 -6.12
CA LEU A 476 0.65 -9.86 -7.11
C LEU A 476 0.69 -9.31 -8.53
N GLU A 477 0.86 -8.00 -8.69
CA GLU A 477 0.75 -7.34 -10.00
C GLU A 477 1.89 -6.35 -10.28
N THR A 478 2.72 -6.01 -9.29
CA THR A 478 3.91 -5.16 -9.45
C THR A 478 5.18 -5.94 -9.14
N GLY A 479 6.34 -5.31 -9.27
CA GLY A 479 7.64 -5.90 -8.95
C GLY A 479 8.45 -5.08 -7.94
N ASP A 480 9.47 -5.70 -7.33
CA ASP A 480 10.45 -5.06 -6.42
C ASP A 480 9.83 -4.42 -5.16
N HIS A 481 8.94 -5.14 -4.50
CA HIS A 481 8.31 -4.71 -3.25
C HIS A 481 8.17 -5.87 -2.27
N GLY A 482 7.63 -5.59 -1.08
CA GLY A 482 7.39 -6.58 -0.03
C GLY A 482 5.98 -6.56 0.56
N SER A 483 5.68 -7.59 1.36
CA SER A 483 4.47 -7.60 2.20
C SER A 483 4.48 -6.40 3.16
N PHE A 484 5.58 -6.16 3.83
CA PHE A 484 5.95 -4.85 4.37
C PHE A 484 6.97 -4.20 3.42
N ASN A 485 6.75 -2.95 3.07
CA ASN A 485 7.66 -2.19 2.21
C ASN A 485 7.92 -0.80 2.80
N SER A 486 9.14 -0.28 2.66
CA SER A 486 9.46 1.08 3.04
C SER A 486 10.61 1.66 2.22
N TRP A 487 10.63 2.98 2.13
CA TRP A 487 11.80 3.77 1.73
C TRP A 487 11.86 5.07 2.53
N GLY A 488 13.05 5.67 2.62
CA GLY A 488 13.30 6.83 3.47
C GLY A 488 14.30 7.79 2.83
N ARG A 489 13.96 8.25 1.61
CA ARG A 489 14.77 9.24 0.87
C ARG A 489 14.60 10.63 1.46
N ASP A 490 14.83 10.73 2.77
CA ASP A 490 14.68 11.93 3.56
C ASP A 490 15.69 13.03 3.17
N ARG A 491 15.59 14.23 3.75
CA ARG A 491 16.35 15.42 3.35
C ARG A 491 17.88 15.25 3.34
N TYR A 492 18.44 14.32 4.13
CA TYR A 492 19.88 14.02 4.16
C TYR A 492 20.33 13.07 3.06
N TRP A 493 19.42 12.29 2.48
CA TRP A 493 19.73 11.20 1.55
C TRP A 493 20.16 11.74 0.17
N TYR A 494 21.13 11.07 -0.45
CA TYR A 494 21.65 11.35 -1.79
C TYR A 494 21.49 10.12 -2.69
N PRO A 495 21.04 10.28 -3.94
CA PRO A 495 20.96 9.18 -4.89
C PRO A 495 22.34 8.65 -5.33
N ASN A 496 23.41 9.46 -5.22
CA ASN A 496 24.78 9.00 -5.43
C ASN A 496 25.33 8.39 -4.14
N ARG A 497 25.63 7.08 -4.19
CA ARG A 497 26.01 6.28 -3.02
C ARG A 497 27.37 6.68 -2.43
N GLU A 498 28.37 7.02 -3.26
CA GLU A 498 29.68 7.45 -2.79
C GLU A 498 29.59 8.78 -2.02
N ILE A 499 28.76 9.71 -2.54
CA ILE A 499 28.48 10.97 -1.85
C ILE A 499 27.75 10.70 -0.54
N MET A 500 26.70 9.85 -0.57
CA MET A 500 25.93 9.51 0.63
C MET A 500 26.80 8.88 1.71
N ASP A 501 27.65 7.93 1.36
CA ASP A 501 28.57 7.26 2.29
C ASP A 501 29.56 8.27 2.92
N SER A 502 30.11 9.15 2.10
CA SER A 502 30.99 10.24 2.55
C SER A 502 30.29 11.21 3.49
N LEU A 503 29.06 11.61 3.18
CA LEU A 503 28.26 12.50 4.02
C LEU A 503 27.86 11.86 5.34
N ALA A 504 27.50 10.59 5.34
CA ALA A 504 27.19 9.83 6.55
C ALA A 504 28.39 9.67 7.49
N LEU A 505 29.60 9.55 6.93
CA LEU A 505 30.84 9.55 7.72
C LEU A 505 31.14 10.95 8.29
N LYS A 506 30.97 11.99 7.48
CA LYS A 506 31.28 13.39 7.89
C LYS A 506 30.24 13.95 8.85
N TYR A 507 28.96 13.61 8.69
CA TYR A 507 27.85 14.14 9.46
C TYR A 507 26.92 13.01 9.98
N PRO A 508 27.39 12.11 10.84
CA PRO A 508 26.65 10.90 11.24
C PRO A 508 25.29 11.18 11.90
N ASN A 509 25.14 12.32 12.56
CA ASN A 509 23.91 12.70 13.24
C ASN A 509 22.78 13.16 12.27
N ARG A 510 23.10 13.43 11.00
CA ARG A 510 22.10 13.91 10.02
C ARG A 510 21.21 12.80 9.49
N VAL A 511 21.65 11.57 9.54
CA VAL A 511 20.89 10.41 9.05
C VAL A 511 19.60 10.13 9.84
N LEU A 512 19.43 10.74 11.00
CA LEU A 512 18.24 10.64 11.85
C LEU A 512 17.53 12.00 12.04
N LEU A 513 17.68 12.92 11.10
CA LEU A 513 17.02 14.24 11.20
C LEU A 513 15.50 14.12 11.04
N ASP A 514 15.04 13.22 10.20
CA ASP A 514 13.60 12.95 9.98
C ASP A 514 13.14 11.71 10.75
N ALA A 515 13.74 10.56 10.60
CA ALA A 515 13.41 9.35 11.33
C ALA A 515 13.83 9.43 12.82
N VAL A 516 13.18 10.33 13.59
CA VAL A 516 13.61 10.68 14.95
C VAL A 516 13.27 9.62 16.00
N LYS A 517 12.25 8.79 15.75
CA LYS A 517 11.85 7.66 16.59
C LYS A 517 11.98 6.34 15.79
N PRO A 518 12.30 5.22 16.43
CA PRO A 518 12.34 3.94 15.72
C PRO A 518 10.95 3.53 15.24
N THR A 519 10.87 3.00 14.02
CA THR A 519 9.71 2.24 13.55
C THR A 519 9.88 0.80 13.97
N VAL A 520 8.92 0.25 14.73
CA VAL A 520 8.98 -1.09 15.31
C VAL A 520 8.11 -2.04 14.49
N ILE A 521 8.70 -3.12 13.97
CA ILE A 521 8.01 -4.21 13.26
C ILE A 521 8.20 -5.48 14.09
N ARG A 522 7.13 -5.94 14.76
CA ARG A 522 7.26 -7.08 15.68
C ARG A 522 6.04 -7.99 15.69
N ASN A 523 6.28 -9.26 15.97
CA ASN A 523 5.22 -10.25 16.15
C ASN A 523 4.24 -10.29 14.96
N ASN A 524 4.73 -10.11 13.73
CA ASN A 524 3.94 -10.25 12.51
C ASN A 524 4.26 -11.55 11.81
N ARG A 525 3.34 -12.00 10.95
CA ARG A 525 3.59 -13.02 9.96
C ARG A 525 3.45 -12.40 8.57
N PHE A 526 4.51 -12.54 7.76
CA PHE A 526 4.56 -12.06 6.38
C PHE A 526 4.79 -13.21 5.42
N ARG A 527 4.13 -13.17 4.26
CA ARG A 527 4.40 -14.03 3.13
C ARG A 527 4.30 -13.26 1.83
N CYS A 528 5.41 -13.17 1.12
CA CYS A 528 5.47 -12.65 -0.24
C CYS A 528 6.12 -13.69 -1.16
N ASP A 529 5.41 -14.12 -2.21
CA ASP A 529 5.91 -15.09 -3.17
C ASP A 529 6.54 -14.42 -4.40
N HIS A 530 6.38 -13.10 -4.55
CA HIS A 530 6.82 -12.31 -5.71
C HIS A 530 7.80 -11.18 -5.37
N GLY A 531 8.24 -11.10 -4.12
CA GLY A 531 9.15 -10.09 -3.61
C GLY A 531 9.66 -10.48 -2.22
N TRP A 532 9.75 -9.53 -1.31
CA TRP A 532 10.24 -9.78 0.06
C TRP A 532 9.10 -9.83 1.08
N ASP A 533 9.30 -10.57 2.15
CA ASP A 533 8.39 -10.53 3.29
C ASP A 533 8.48 -9.18 4.00
N ILE A 534 9.72 -8.71 4.22
CA ILE A 534 10.03 -7.38 4.75
C ILE A 534 11.06 -6.73 3.81
N ASP A 535 10.69 -5.60 3.25
CA ASP A 535 11.51 -4.82 2.33
C ASP A 535 11.78 -3.42 2.88
N LEU A 536 13.00 -3.16 3.30
CA LEU A 536 13.49 -1.83 3.62
C LEU A 536 14.38 -1.34 2.48
N ASP A 537 13.81 -0.48 1.63
CA ASP A 537 14.46 0.06 0.44
C ASP A 537 15.17 1.40 0.72
N ASP A 538 15.58 2.11 -0.31
CA ASP A 538 16.42 3.33 -0.33
C ASP A 538 16.23 4.23 0.89
N GLY A 539 17.25 4.32 1.75
CA GLY A 539 17.29 5.28 2.85
C GLY A 539 16.48 4.92 4.10
N SER A 540 15.71 3.81 4.10
CA SER A 540 14.92 3.36 5.26
C SER A 540 15.81 3.24 6.50
N SER A 541 15.61 4.12 7.48
CA SER A 541 16.48 4.27 8.65
C SER A 541 15.69 4.26 9.96
N ASN A 542 16.35 3.87 11.06
CA ASN A 542 15.82 3.80 12.41
C ASN A 542 14.66 2.81 12.55
N TYR A 543 14.96 1.55 12.29
CA TYR A 543 14.00 0.44 12.43
C TYR A 543 14.43 -0.52 13.52
N GLU A 544 13.45 -1.11 14.20
CA GLU A 544 13.61 -2.22 15.13
C GLU A 544 12.68 -3.37 14.71
N ILE A 545 13.26 -4.51 14.27
CA ILE A 545 12.54 -5.60 13.61
C ILE A 545 12.79 -6.90 14.38
N TYR A 546 11.76 -7.42 15.06
CA TYR A 546 11.95 -8.62 15.89
C TYR A 546 10.67 -9.45 16.06
N ASN A 547 10.85 -10.72 16.40
CA ASN A 547 9.76 -11.68 16.62
C ASN A 547 8.82 -11.80 15.42
N ASN A 548 9.29 -11.62 14.19
CA ASN A 548 8.47 -11.81 13.02
C ASN A 548 8.73 -13.20 12.40
N VAL A 549 7.72 -13.73 11.72
CA VAL A 549 7.81 -14.92 10.89
C VAL A 549 7.73 -14.48 9.42
N CYS A 550 8.81 -14.65 8.69
CA CYS A 550 8.95 -14.42 7.26
C CYS A 550 8.87 -15.77 6.54
N LEU A 551 7.82 -16.01 5.73
CA LEU A 551 7.50 -17.37 5.25
C LEU A 551 8.11 -17.74 3.91
N ASN A 552 8.47 -16.79 3.05
CA ASN A 552 8.98 -17.11 1.72
C ASN A 552 9.85 -16.02 1.07
N GLY A 553 9.54 -14.76 1.26
CA GLY A 553 10.22 -13.64 0.59
C GLY A 553 11.54 -13.23 1.23
N GLY A 554 11.78 -13.60 2.48
CA GLY A 554 12.99 -13.19 3.23
C GLY A 554 12.91 -11.73 3.72
N LEU A 555 14.04 -11.22 4.20
CA LEU A 555 14.17 -9.88 4.77
C LEU A 555 15.26 -9.09 4.03
N LYS A 556 14.87 -8.00 3.36
CA LYS A 556 15.80 -7.11 2.65
C LYS A 556 16.07 -5.85 3.48
N LEU A 557 17.35 -5.52 3.62
CA LEU A 557 17.82 -4.21 4.07
C LEU A 557 18.70 -3.60 2.99
N ARG A 558 18.17 -2.61 2.28
CA ARG A 558 18.93 -1.83 1.32
C ARG A 558 19.43 -0.54 1.98
N GLU A 559 20.16 0.27 1.32
CA GLU A 559 20.69 1.57 1.77
C GLU A 559 19.93 2.19 2.96
N GLY A 560 20.58 2.43 4.09
CA GLY A 560 19.92 3.01 5.26
C GLY A 560 20.82 2.91 6.50
N PHE A 561 20.27 3.31 7.65
CA PHE A 561 21.03 3.48 8.88
C PHE A 561 20.24 3.06 10.12
N TYR A 562 20.94 2.54 11.14
CA TYR A 562 20.41 2.22 12.46
C TYR A 562 19.23 1.25 12.44
N ARG A 563 19.34 0.16 11.67
CA ARG A 563 18.34 -0.90 11.65
C ARG A 563 18.79 -2.05 12.54
N LYS A 564 17.98 -2.39 13.54
CA LYS A 564 18.19 -3.52 14.44
C LYS A 564 17.24 -4.64 14.10
N VAL A 565 17.77 -5.77 13.65
CA VAL A 565 17.01 -6.95 13.24
C VAL A 565 17.44 -8.14 14.10
N TYR A 566 16.53 -8.63 14.95
CA TYR A 566 16.86 -9.72 15.85
C TYR A 566 15.65 -10.61 16.17
N ASN A 567 15.93 -11.85 16.53
CA ASN A 567 14.92 -12.80 16.97
C ASN A 567 13.78 -13.04 15.97
N ASN A 568 14.05 -12.99 14.66
CA ASN A 568 13.11 -13.32 13.61
C ASN A 568 13.33 -14.73 13.10
N ILE A 569 12.30 -15.33 12.51
CA ILE A 569 12.32 -16.62 11.83
C ILE A 569 12.10 -16.35 10.34
N ILE A 570 13.08 -16.72 9.50
CA ILE A 570 13.07 -16.51 8.04
C ILE A 570 13.08 -17.88 7.37
N ILE A 571 11.90 -18.32 6.92
CA ILE A 571 11.63 -19.62 6.33
C ILE A 571 11.76 -19.56 4.81
N ASN A 572 12.32 -20.62 4.21
CA ASN A 572 12.50 -20.81 2.76
C ASN A 572 13.33 -19.73 2.05
N ASN A 573 13.93 -18.83 2.79
CA ASN A 573 14.70 -17.71 2.32
C ASN A 573 15.75 -17.31 3.38
N SER A 574 16.33 -16.13 3.22
CA SER A 574 17.36 -15.63 4.12
C SER A 574 17.33 -14.10 4.20
N PHE A 575 18.43 -13.57 4.68
CA PHE A 575 18.70 -12.14 4.76
C PHE A 575 19.28 -11.62 3.45
N HIS A 576 18.78 -10.48 2.98
CA HIS A 576 19.20 -9.78 1.77
C HIS A 576 19.81 -8.41 2.11
N PRO A 577 21.08 -8.34 2.53
CA PRO A 577 21.76 -7.06 2.72
C PRO A 577 22.18 -6.49 1.36
N HIS A 578 21.63 -5.35 0.97
CA HIS A 578 21.90 -4.72 -0.31
C HIS A 578 22.53 -3.33 -0.10
N VAL A 579 23.72 -3.11 -0.68
CA VAL A 579 24.33 -1.78 -0.81
C VAL A 579 24.46 -1.02 0.51
N TRP A 580 25.00 -1.66 1.55
CA TRP A 580 25.16 -1.03 2.84
C TRP A 580 26.26 0.02 2.85
N PHE A 581 26.02 1.11 3.55
CA PHE A 581 26.99 2.18 3.81
C PHE A 581 28.00 1.76 4.89
N LYS A 582 29.22 2.31 4.84
CA LYS A 582 30.28 2.02 5.81
C LYS A 582 29.91 2.33 7.25
N ASN A 583 29.07 3.33 7.47
CA ASN A 583 28.61 3.77 8.78
C ASN A 583 27.11 3.50 9.00
N SER A 584 26.57 2.43 8.44
CA SER A 584 25.13 2.12 8.51
C SER A 584 24.63 1.90 9.94
N LYS A 585 25.49 1.41 10.83
CA LYS A 585 25.16 1.03 12.21
C LYS A 585 24.10 -0.07 12.33
N ASP A 586 23.92 -0.84 11.28
CA ASP A 586 22.97 -1.94 11.25
C ASP A 586 23.42 -3.09 12.14
N VAL A 587 22.42 -3.80 12.70
CA VAL A 587 22.61 -4.99 13.53
C VAL A 587 21.68 -6.10 13.01
N PHE A 588 22.24 -7.31 12.80
CA PHE A 588 21.48 -8.50 12.44
C PHE A 588 21.95 -9.66 13.31
N GLU A 589 21.16 -10.02 14.35
CA GLU A 589 21.59 -11.01 15.33
C GLU A 589 20.44 -11.88 15.86
N HIS A 590 20.78 -13.08 16.35
CA HIS A 590 19.83 -14.02 16.93
C HIS A 590 18.62 -14.34 16.01
N ASN A 591 18.78 -14.30 14.69
CA ASN A 591 17.74 -14.68 13.74
C ASN A 591 17.94 -16.15 13.32
N ILE A 592 16.87 -16.82 12.94
CA ILE A 592 16.88 -18.14 12.31
C ILE A 592 16.67 -17.96 10.82
N VAL A 593 17.61 -18.44 10.00
CA VAL A 593 17.54 -18.34 8.54
C VAL A 593 17.55 -19.72 7.89
N SER A 594 16.99 -19.85 6.70
CA SER A 594 16.92 -21.12 5.96
C SER A 594 17.98 -21.27 4.86
N ALA A 595 18.89 -20.32 4.75
CA ALA A 595 20.04 -20.34 3.83
C ALA A 595 21.14 -19.37 4.26
N ALA A 596 22.30 -19.43 3.61
CA ALA A 596 23.28 -18.34 3.63
C ALA A 596 22.65 -17.03 3.12
N TYR A 597 23.21 -15.88 3.52
CA TYR A 597 22.72 -14.56 3.09
C TYR A 597 22.91 -14.32 1.59
N PHE A 598 22.13 -13.38 1.06
CA PHE A 598 22.19 -12.94 -0.34
C PHE A 598 22.71 -11.50 -0.47
N PRO A 599 23.97 -11.23 -0.11
CA PRO A 599 24.53 -9.89 -0.14
C PRO A 599 24.79 -9.40 -1.56
N ILE A 600 24.46 -8.13 -1.84
CA ILE A 600 24.76 -7.46 -3.10
C ILE A 600 25.38 -6.10 -2.81
N GLY A 601 26.56 -5.82 -3.37
CA GLY A 601 27.21 -4.53 -3.22
C GLY A 601 27.62 -4.20 -1.77
N ILE A 602 27.92 -5.20 -0.94
CA ILE A 602 28.35 -5.01 0.44
C ILE A 602 29.84 -4.67 0.49
N THR A 603 30.16 -3.53 1.05
CA THR A 603 31.53 -3.09 1.31
C THR A 603 31.85 -3.04 2.81
N SER A 604 30.82 -3.08 3.67
CA SER A 604 30.94 -3.06 5.12
C SER A 604 29.72 -3.74 5.76
N TRP A 605 29.94 -4.49 6.84
CA TRP A 605 28.91 -5.24 7.55
C TRP A 605 28.46 -4.52 8.81
N GLY A 606 27.83 -3.38 8.72
CA GLY A 606 27.19 -2.66 9.81
C GLY A 606 27.97 -2.64 11.13
N SER A 607 27.25 -2.62 12.27
CA SER A 607 27.87 -2.72 13.61
C SER A 607 28.01 -4.16 14.09
N LYS A 608 27.07 -5.03 13.73
CA LYS A 608 27.09 -6.43 14.18
C LYS A 608 26.24 -7.33 13.27
N VAL A 609 26.82 -8.40 12.76
CA VAL A 609 26.13 -9.51 12.11
C VAL A 609 26.67 -10.79 12.72
N ASP A 610 25.93 -11.35 13.73
CA ASP A 610 26.43 -12.46 14.52
C ASP A 610 25.31 -13.19 15.31
N TYR A 611 25.62 -14.34 15.90
CA TYR A 611 24.71 -15.15 16.72
C TYR A 611 23.45 -15.64 15.98
N ASN A 612 23.45 -15.65 14.66
CA ASN A 612 22.35 -16.18 13.88
C ASN A 612 22.39 -17.71 13.82
N PHE A 613 21.30 -18.34 13.42
CA PHE A 613 21.21 -19.77 13.31
C PHE A 613 20.98 -20.19 11.86
N PHE A 614 21.84 -21.07 11.34
CA PHE A 614 21.87 -21.55 9.96
C PHE A 614 21.36 -23.00 9.84
N PRO A 615 20.83 -23.43 8.68
CA PRO A 615 20.34 -24.78 8.49
C PRO A 615 21.49 -25.83 8.39
N ASP A 616 22.67 -25.42 7.96
CA ASP A 616 23.80 -26.31 7.72
C ASP A 616 25.15 -25.60 7.87
N SER A 617 26.21 -26.41 7.99
CA SER A 617 27.60 -25.93 8.16
C SER A 617 28.09 -25.14 6.94
N ALA A 618 27.68 -25.49 5.74
CA ALA A 618 28.16 -24.85 4.51
C ALA A 618 27.63 -23.39 4.45
N SER A 619 26.39 -23.18 4.81
CA SER A 619 25.76 -21.84 4.93
C SER A 619 26.51 -20.99 5.97
N LEU A 620 26.77 -21.54 7.17
CA LEU A 620 27.53 -20.84 8.22
C LEU A 620 28.97 -20.51 7.79
N HIS A 621 29.71 -21.48 7.29
CA HIS A 621 31.11 -21.27 6.85
C HIS A 621 31.20 -20.22 5.74
N LYS A 622 30.18 -20.14 4.85
CA LYS A 622 30.11 -19.10 3.82
C LYS A 622 30.06 -17.70 4.44
N GLU A 623 29.25 -17.49 5.49
CA GLU A 623 29.16 -16.19 6.16
C GLU A 623 30.41 -15.90 7.01
N GLN A 624 30.94 -16.89 7.69
CA GLN A 624 32.22 -16.74 8.42
C GLN A 624 33.38 -16.35 7.48
N SER A 625 33.41 -16.89 6.25
CA SER A 625 34.41 -16.50 5.24
C SER A 625 34.27 -15.05 4.80
N ARG A 626 33.09 -14.47 4.97
CA ARG A 626 32.78 -13.04 4.73
C ARG A 626 33.09 -12.13 5.94
N GLY A 627 33.45 -12.71 7.08
CA GLY A 627 33.80 -12.01 8.31
C GLY A 627 32.65 -11.77 9.26
N THR A 628 31.47 -12.36 9.01
CA THR A 628 30.28 -12.29 9.89
C THR A 628 30.11 -13.59 10.68
N ASP A 629 29.13 -13.64 11.59
CA ASP A 629 28.61 -14.85 12.24
C ASP A 629 29.65 -15.73 12.94
N LYS A 630 30.61 -15.12 13.62
CA LYS A 630 31.69 -15.82 14.32
C LYS A 630 31.19 -16.74 15.43
N HIS A 631 30.10 -16.34 16.10
CA HIS A 631 29.50 -17.06 17.21
C HIS A 631 28.14 -17.70 16.85
N ALA A 632 27.78 -17.72 15.55
CA ALA A 632 26.57 -18.35 15.07
C ALA A 632 26.64 -19.89 15.18
N LEU A 633 25.45 -20.51 15.16
CA LEU A 633 25.29 -21.96 15.22
C LEU A 633 24.60 -22.45 13.93
N TYR A 634 24.71 -23.77 13.69
CA TYR A 634 23.99 -24.43 12.62
C TYR A 634 23.40 -25.76 13.07
N GLY A 635 22.41 -26.26 12.34
CA GLY A 635 21.85 -27.59 12.55
C GLY A 635 20.35 -27.62 12.31
N ASP A 636 19.74 -28.71 12.78
CA ASP A 636 18.28 -28.87 12.70
C ASP A 636 17.57 -27.83 13.57
N GLN A 637 16.50 -27.25 13.01
CA GLN A 637 15.75 -26.19 13.67
C GLN A 637 14.67 -26.70 14.62
N ASP A 638 14.40 -28.03 14.66
CA ASP A 638 13.47 -28.72 15.59
C ASP A 638 12.16 -27.99 15.89
N PHE A 639 11.57 -27.33 14.89
CA PHE A 639 10.32 -26.61 15.05
C PHE A 639 9.15 -27.55 15.43
N ALA A 640 8.25 -27.10 16.28
CA ALA A 640 7.14 -27.88 16.80
C ALA A 640 6.23 -28.44 15.71
N ASN A 641 5.80 -27.61 14.73
CA ASN A 641 4.99 -28.05 13.61
C ASN A 641 5.03 -27.05 12.44
N VAL A 642 6.00 -27.24 11.55
CA VAL A 642 6.18 -26.36 10.39
C VAL A 642 4.97 -26.38 9.44
N ALA A 643 4.25 -27.49 9.33
CA ALA A 643 3.10 -27.60 8.43
C ALA A 643 1.92 -26.70 8.84
N THR A 644 1.84 -26.34 10.13
CA THR A 644 0.82 -25.42 10.64
C THR A 644 1.35 -24.01 10.88
N GLY A 645 2.64 -23.77 10.62
CA GLY A 645 3.30 -22.48 10.88
C GLY A 645 3.62 -22.26 12.36
N ASP A 646 3.73 -23.34 13.14
CA ASP A 646 4.22 -23.31 14.53
C ASP A 646 5.73 -23.58 14.53
N TYR A 647 6.49 -22.52 14.58
CA TYR A 647 7.95 -22.53 14.63
C TYR A 647 8.50 -22.43 16.07
N THR A 648 7.71 -22.79 17.06
CA THR A 648 8.15 -22.83 18.45
C THR A 648 9.26 -23.86 18.63
N LEU A 649 10.34 -23.50 19.32
CA LEU A 649 11.45 -24.38 19.62
C LEU A 649 11.23 -25.09 20.96
N PRO A 650 11.66 -26.36 21.10
CA PRO A 650 11.61 -27.08 22.37
C PRO A 650 12.55 -26.44 23.42
N LYS A 651 12.20 -26.56 24.70
CA LYS A 651 12.90 -25.88 25.82
C LYS A 651 14.41 -26.17 25.88
N ASN A 652 14.85 -27.34 25.42
CA ASN A 652 16.26 -27.77 25.40
C ASN A 652 17.00 -27.40 24.12
N SER A 653 16.36 -26.74 23.16
CA SER A 653 16.96 -26.36 21.89
C SER A 653 18.27 -25.57 22.08
N PRO A 654 19.33 -25.92 21.37
CA PRO A 654 20.59 -25.15 21.36
C PRO A 654 20.39 -23.71 20.85
N ILE A 655 19.39 -23.47 20.00
CA ILE A 655 19.04 -22.15 19.45
C ILE A 655 18.57 -21.21 20.58
N LEU A 656 17.76 -21.71 21.53
CA LEU A 656 17.37 -20.93 22.71
C LEU A 656 18.54 -20.62 23.63
N LYS A 657 19.49 -21.57 23.79
CA LYS A 657 20.71 -21.36 24.55
C LYS A 657 21.63 -20.32 23.91
N ALA A 658 21.59 -20.19 22.57
CA ALA A 658 22.32 -19.18 21.81
C ALA A 658 21.68 -17.78 21.86
N GLY A 659 20.55 -17.59 22.55
CA GLY A 659 19.94 -16.30 22.79
C GLY A 659 18.65 -16.01 22.05
N PHE A 660 18.24 -16.88 21.11
CA PHE A 660 16.90 -16.77 20.50
C PHE A 660 15.81 -17.00 21.56
N LYS A 661 14.67 -16.34 21.41
CA LYS A 661 13.52 -16.44 22.34
C LYS A 661 12.25 -16.81 21.60
N ASN A 662 11.56 -17.84 22.02
CA ASN A 662 10.22 -18.15 21.54
C ASN A 662 9.27 -16.97 21.76
N PHE A 663 8.37 -16.75 20.82
CA PHE A 663 7.35 -15.71 20.88
C PHE A 663 5.98 -16.27 20.43
N PRO A 664 4.85 -15.62 20.79
CA PRO A 664 3.53 -16.13 20.42
C PRO A 664 3.29 -16.09 18.91
N MET A 665 3.03 -17.26 18.29
CA MET A 665 2.79 -17.40 16.83
C MET A 665 1.31 -17.67 16.49
N ASN A 666 0.43 -17.64 17.48
CA ASN A 666 -1.01 -17.88 17.33
C ASN A 666 -1.86 -16.60 17.43
N LYS A 667 -1.22 -15.42 17.42
CA LYS A 667 -1.88 -14.12 17.60
C LYS A 667 -1.88 -13.24 16.36
N PHE A 668 -1.40 -13.73 15.23
CA PHE A 668 -1.35 -12.96 13.98
C PHE A 668 -2.75 -12.73 13.41
N GLY A 669 -2.96 -11.56 12.83
CA GLY A 669 -4.16 -11.20 12.12
C GLY A 669 -5.34 -10.80 13.01
N VAL A 670 -6.52 -10.72 12.40
CA VAL A 670 -7.75 -10.28 13.04
C VAL A 670 -8.10 -11.11 14.28
N VAL A 671 -8.64 -10.45 15.30
CA VAL A 671 -8.96 -11.09 16.58
C VAL A 671 -10.46 -11.32 16.78
N SER A 672 -11.32 -10.50 16.14
CA SER A 672 -12.77 -10.66 16.30
C SER A 672 -13.24 -11.99 15.66
N PRO A 673 -14.11 -12.76 16.32
CA PRO A 673 -14.62 -14.02 15.78
C PRO A 673 -15.30 -13.87 14.42
N ALA A 674 -16.00 -12.76 14.22
CA ALA A 674 -16.70 -12.48 12.97
C ALA A 674 -15.72 -12.32 11.81
N LEU A 675 -14.67 -11.53 11.98
CA LEU A 675 -13.64 -11.33 10.95
C LEU A 675 -12.78 -12.58 10.75
N LYS A 676 -12.42 -13.31 11.82
CA LYS A 676 -11.70 -14.60 11.71
C LYS A 676 -12.42 -15.63 10.82
N LYS A 677 -13.75 -15.64 10.87
CA LYS A 677 -14.56 -16.54 10.05
C LYS A 677 -14.52 -16.16 8.56
N LEU A 678 -14.33 -14.89 8.26
CA LEU A 678 -14.32 -14.33 6.90
C LEU A 678 -12.91 -14.31 6.29
N ALA A 679 -11.89 -14.11 7.12
CA ALA A 679 -10.50 -13.97 6.68
C ALA A 679 -10.00 -15.23 5.98
N ASN A 680 -9.33 -15.04 4.87
CA ASN A 680 -8.53 -16.07 4.24
C ASN A 680 -7.42 -16.53 5.19
N LYS A 681 -7.02 -17.78 5.07
CA LYS A 681 -5.90 -18.33 5.84
C LYS A 681 -4.65 -18.30 4.97
N VAL A 682 -3.55 -17.82 5.55
CA VAL A 682 -2.25 -17.96 4.89
C VAL A 682 -1.97 -19.45 4.65
N ILE A 683 -1.58 -19.77 3.43
CA ILE A 683 -1.08 -21.11 3.11
C ILE A 683 0.37 -21.19 3.59
N ILE A 684 0.65 -22.08 4.54
CA ILE A 684 2.03 -22.28 4.99
C ILE A 684 2.81 -23.03 3.91
N PRO A 685 3.88 -22.43 3.34
CA PRO A 685 4.65 -23.10 2.31
C PRO A 685 5.38 -24.31 2.91
N PRO A 686 5.60 -25.41 2.14
CA PRO A 686 6.43 -26.50 2.58
C PRO A 686 7.82 -25.99 2.99
N TYR A 687 8.31 -26.44 4.15
CA TYR A 687 9.65 -26.06 4.60
C TYR A 687 10.71 -26.64 3.67
N LYS A 688 11.59 -25.79 3.19
CA LYS A 688 12.73 -26.15 2.34
C LYS A 688 13.96 -25.43 2.85
N ILE A 689 15.04 -26.15 3.04
CA ILE A 689 16.35 -25.51 3.14
C ILE A 689 16.62 -24.91 1.76
N ALA A 690 16.69 -23.60 1.67
CA ALA A 690 16.91 -22.92 0.41
C ALA A 690 18.29 -23.33 -0.14
N GLN A 691 18.28 -23.97 -1.30
CA GLN A 691 19.53 -24.38 -1.95
C GLN A 691 20.36 -23.13 -2.24
N THR A 692 21.65 -23.18 -1.95
CA THR A 692 22.62 -22.18 -2.42
C THR A 692 22.39 -22.00 -3.93
N GLN A 693 22.20 -20.74 -4.35
CA GLN A 693 22.03 -20.43 -5.77
C GLN A 693 23.11 -21.16 -6.58
N LYS A 694 22.69 -21.84 -7.64
CA LYS A 694 23.62 -22.45 -8.60
C LYS A 694 24.68 -21.42 -8.95
N THR A 695 25.94 -21.81 -8.95
CA THR A 695 27.06 -20.97 -9.38
C THR A 695 26.72 -20.40 -10.74
N GLN A 696 26.40 -19.10 -10.78
CA GLN A 696 26.08 -18.44 -12.03
C GLN A 696 27.36 -18.30 -12.87
N GLN A 697 27.21 -18.45 -14.15
CA GLN A 697 28.33 -18.29 -15.08
C GLN A 697 28.87 -16.87 -14.97
N THR A 698 30.17 -16.76 -14.68
CA THR A 698 30.90 -15.50 -14.64
C THR A 698 31.83 -15.38 -15.84
N TYR A 699 32.06 -14.16 -16.27
CA TYR A 699 33.01 -13.86 -17.35
C TYR A 699 34.02 -12.82 -16.86
N SER A 700 35.29 -12.98 -17.25
CA SER A 700 36.35 -12.01 -16.94
C SER A 700 36.66 -11.17 -18.17
N PHE A 701 36.43 -9.86 -18.04
CA PHE A 701 36.66 -8.89 -19.11
C PHE A 701 37.60 -7.79 -18.61
N MET A 702 38.79 -7.67 -19.19
CA MET A 702 39.81 -6.65 -18.82
C MET A 702 40.12 -6.60 -17.32
N GLY A 703 40.08 -7.75 -16.62
CA GLY A 703 40.27 -7.82 -15.17
C GLY A 703 39.05 -7.41 -14.34
N VAL A 704 37.88 -7.29 -14.97
CA VAL A 704 36.59 -7.12 -14.30
C VAL A 704 35.83 -8.44 -14.39
N THR A 705 35.33 -8.92 -13.27
CA THR A 705 34.49 -10.12 -13.20
C THR A 705 33.03 -9.68 -13.29
N VAL A 706 32.29 -10.22 -14.25
CA VAL A 706 30.90 -9.89 -14.50
C VAL A 706 30.04 -11.14 -14.61
N LYS A 707 28.72 -10.99 -14.49
CA LYS A 707 27.71 -12.00 -14.78
C LYS A 707 26.46 -11.37 -15.38
N ASP A 708 25.56 -12.17 -15.93
CA ASP A 708 24.24 -11.68 -16.34
C ASP A 708 23.46 -11.13 -15.15
N LEU A 709 22.77 -10.00 -15.35
CA LEU A 709 21.79 -9.49 -14.40
C LEU A 709 20.46 -10.23 -14.64
N ASN A 710 20.13 -11.19 -13.78
CA ASN A 710 19.02 -12.11 -14.02
C ASN A 710 18.23 -12.50 -12.75
N THR A 711 18.32 -11.71 -11.69
CA THR A 711 17.54 -11.91 -10.48
C THR A 711 16.87 -10.63 -10.01
N LEU A 712 15.71 -10.76 -9.39
CA LEU A 712 15.00 -9.63 -8.76
C LEU A 712 15.90 -8.88 -7.77
N SER A 713 16.69 -9.61 -6.97
CA SER A 713 17.62 -9.02 -5.99
C SER A 713 18.67 -8.12 -6.64
N GLU A 714 19.23 -8.55 -7.76
CA GLU A 714 20.23 -7.77 -8.50
C GLU A 714 19.60 -6.57 -9.20
N ARG A 715 18.41 -6.76 -9.79
CA ARG A 715 17.63 -5.68 -10.36
C ARG A 715 17.34 -4.61 -9.30
N SER A 716 16.84 -5.01 -8.14
CA SER A 716 16.58 -4.13 -7.00
C SER A 716 17.85 -3.42 -6.53
N ALA A 717 18.95 -4.16 -6.28
CA ALA A 717 20.20 -3.58 -5.78
C ALA A 717 20.82 -2.57 -6.74
N THR A 718 20.71 -2.78 -8.05
CA THR A 718 21.22 -1.86 -9.08
C THR A 718 20.24 -0.75 -9.44
N GLY A 719 18.94 -0.94 -9.19
CA GLY A 719 17.85 -0.05 -9.61
C GLY A 719 17.52 -0.14 -11.10
N MET A 720 17.90 -1.25 -11.75
CA MET A 720 17.57 -1.51 -13.15
C MET A 720 16.07 -1.71 -13.36
N ASP A 721 15.59 -1.25 -14.51
CA ASP A 721 14.18 -1.40 -14.92
C ASP A 721 13.82 -2.83 -15.40
N SER A 722 14.83 -3.63 -15.72
CA SER A 722 14.66 -4.96 -16.30
C SER A 722 15.90 -5.82 -16.10
N GLU A 723 15.76 -7.12 -16.34
CA GLU A 723 16.83 -8.11 -16.25
C GLU A 723 17.65 -8.12 -17.57
N ARG A 724 18.38 -7.05 -17.82
CA ARG A 724 19.25 -6.90 -19.00
C ARG A 724 20.61 -6.36 -18.62
N GLY A 725 21.63 -6.70 -19.40
CA GLY A 725 23.00 -6.25 -19.19
C GLY A 725 23.79 -7.18 -18.27
N VAL A 726 25.00 -6.80 -17.99
CA VAL A 726 25.90 -7.59 -17.14
C VAL A 726 26.32 -6.79 -15.92
N ILE A 727 26.14 -7.38 -14.74
CA ILE A 727 26.50 -6.74 -13.47
C ILE A 727 27.97 -7.01 -13.14
N VAL A 728 28.67 -5.98 -12.70
CA VAL A 728 30.06 -6.04 -12.24
C VAL A 728 30.09 -6.58 -10.81
N LEU A 729 30.76 -7.70 -10.61
CA LEU A 729 30.93 -8.34 -9.31
C LEU A 729 32.22 -7.89 -8.60
N ASN A 730 33.34 -7.86 -9.33
CA ASN A 730 34.65 -7.55 -8.77
C ASN A 730 35.57 -6.95 -9.83
N ILE A 731 36.55 -6.18 -9.38
CA ILE A 731 37.56 -5.54 -10.22
C ILE A 731 38.93 -5.89 -9.67
N SER A 732 39.71 -6.57 -10.47
CA SER A 732 41.10 -6.90 -10.13
C SER A 732 41.92 -5.64 -9.83
N GLY A 733 42.78 -5.69 -8.83
CA GLY A 733 43.70 -4.59 -8.55
C GLY A 733 44.60 -4.16 -9.73
N LYS A 734 44.81 -5.11 -10.70
CA LYS A 734 45.59 -4.90 -11.92
C LYS A 734 44.73 -4.49 -13.12
N SER A 735 43.40 -4.40 -12.98
CA SER A 735 42.50 -4.00 -14.07
C SER A 735 42.78 -2.56 -14.53
N LYS A 736 42.89 -2.37 -15.84
CA LYS A 736 42.98 -1.04 -16.47
C LYS A 736 41.70 -0.23 -16.33
N LEU A 737 40.58 -0.88 -16.02
CA LEU A 737 39.28 -0.26 -15.78
C LEU A 737 39.06 0.15 -14.31
N LYS A 738 40.05 -0.12 -13.44
CA LYS A 738 39.96 0.28 -12.02
C LYS A 738 39.85 1.80 -11.90
N GLY A 739 38.87 2.26 -11.11
CA GLY A 739 38.59 3.70 -10.96
C GLY A 739 37.64 4.28 -12.02
N LEU A 740 37.35 3.51 -13.08
CA LEU A 740 36.36 3.88 -14.12
C LEU A 740 35.06 3.09 -13.96
N ILE A 741 35.18 1.81 -13.68
CA ILE A 741 34.07 0.89 -13.44
C ILE A 741 34.14 0.44 -11.97
N TYR A 742 33.00 0.19 -11.34
CA TYR A 742 32.87 -0.19 -9.93
C TYR A 742 32.00 -1.43 -9.76
N PRO A 743 32.13 -2.19 -8.68
CA PRO A 743 31.18 -3.23 -8.35
C PRO A 743 29.75 -2.67 -8.30
N ASN A 744 28.80 -3.45 -8.72
CA ASN A 744 27.39 -3.08 -8.89
C ASN A 744 27.04 -2.17 -10.10
N ASP A 745 28.02 -1.78 -10.90
CA ASP A 745 27.70 -1.21 -12.21
C ASP A 745 27.06 -2.27 -13.12
N VAL A 746 26.13 -1.85 -13.97
CA VAL A 746 25.57 -2.70 -15.03
C VAL A 746 26.06 -2.19 -16.39
N ILE A 747 26.80 -3.00 -17.12
CA ILE A 747 27.26 -2.68 -18.47
C ILE A 747 26.12 -3.00 -19.44
N LEU A 748 25.62 -1.97 -20.13
CA LEU A 748 24.50 -2.03 -21.08
C LEU A 748 24.95 -1.89 -22.54
N SER A 749 26.13 -1.34 -22.80
CA SER A 749 26.70 -1.26 -24.15
C SER A 749 28.21 -1.12 -24.13
N VAL A 750 28.84 -1.59 -25.21
CA VAL A 750 30.26 -1.35 -25.52
C VAL A 750 30.32 -0.84 -26.95
N GLN A 751 30.97 0.31 -27.19
CA GLN A 751 31.03 0.99 -28.52
C GLN A 751 29.64 1.21 -29.15
N ASN A 752 28.62 1.54 -28.36
CA ASN A 752 27.21 1.65 -28.73
C ASN A 752 26.53 0.32 -29.19
N VAL A 753 27.22 -0.81 -29.12
CA VAL A 753 26.61 -2.14 -29.30
C VAL A 753 25.97 -2.55 -27.97
N ALA A 754 24.68 -2.92 -28.00
CA ALA A 754 23.95 -3.33 -26.81
C ALA A 754 24.52 -4.62 -26.22
N VAL A 755 24.62 -4.65 -24.90
CA VAL A 755 24.99 -5.82 -24.10
C VAL A 755 23.76 -6.26 -23.31
N GLN A 756 23.20 -7.40 -23.66
CA GLN A 756 22.09 -8.03 -22.94
C GLN A 756 22.62 -9.10 -21.95
N HIS A 757 23.64 -9.85 -22.38
CA HIS A 757 24.21 -11.00 -21.67
C HIS A 757 25.74 -11.01 -21.77
N ILE A 758 26.39 -11.83 -20.94
CA ILE A 758 27.86 -12.00 -20.96
C ILE A 758 28.42 -12.37 -22.35
N ASN A 759 27.64 -13.12 -23.14
CA ASN A 759 28.04 -13.47 -24.50
C ASN A 759 28.15 -12.27 -25.43
N ASP A 760 27.28 -11.25 -25.24
CA ASP A 760 27.35 -10.01 -26.04
C ASP A 760 28.58 -9.20 -25.65
N LEU A 761 28.89 -9.13 -24.34
CA LEU A 761 30.10 -8.49 -23.86
C LEU A 761 31.36 -9.17 -24.40
N ALA A 762 31.36 -10.50 -24.40
CA ALA A 762 32.48 -11.29 -24.95
C ALA A 762 32.68 -10.99 -26.45
N ARG A 763 31.61 -10.97 -27.24
CA ARG A 763 31.67 -10.61 -28.70
C ARG A 763 32.14 -9.17 -28.89
N ALA A 764 31.61 -8.22 -28.17
CA ALA A 764 32.01 -6.83 -28.26
C ALA A 764 33.49 -6.64 -27.87
N SER A 765 34.04 -7.43 -26.97
CA SER A 765 35.46 -7.40 -26.60
C SER A 765 36.39 -7.85 -27.72
N ILE A 766 36.04 -8.91 -28.43
CA ILE A 766 36.85 -9.45 -29.56
C ILE A 766 36.91 -8.45 -30.71
N VAL A 767 35.78 -7.81 -31.03
CA VAL A 767 35.70 -6.85 -32.16
C VAL A 767 36.47 -5.56 -31.88
N ASN A 768 36.69 -5.21 -30.62
CA ASN A 768 37.22 -3.91 -30.20
C ASN A 768 38.62 -3.97 -29.56
N ASP A 769 39.30 -5.13 -29.61
CA ASP A 769 40.63 -5.35 -28.96
C ASP A 769 41.73 -4.44 -29.57
N THR A 770 41.52 -3.94 -30.80
CA THR A 770 42.47 -3.05 -31.48
C THR A 770 42.08 -1.54 -31.36
N SER A 771 40.98 -1.21 -30.73
CA SER A 771 40.51 0.19 -30.63
C SER A 771 41.28 0.95 -29.57
N ALA A 772 41.90 2.07 -29.92
CA ALA A 772 42.59 2.98 -29.02
C ALA A 772 41.63 3.60 -27.94
N LYS A 773 40.33 3.50 -28.17
CA LYS A 773 39.29 4.09 -27.28
C LYS A 773 38.10 3.17 -27.16
N LEU A 774 37.77 2.77 -25.94
CA LEU A 774 36.56 2.02 -25.67
C LEU A 774 35.54 2.92 -24.93
N ILE A 775 34.28 2.80 -25.35
CA ILE A 775 33.16 3.56 -24.78
C ILE A 775 32.17 2.57 -24.18
N PHE A 776 31.93 2.70 -22.87
CA PHE A 776 30.96 1.89 -22.15
C PHE A 776 29.69 2.69 -21.81
N GLY A 777 28.53 2.13 -22.10
CA GLY A 777 27.27 2.56 -21.52
C GLY A 777 27.02 1.80 -20.24
N ILE A 778 27.08 2.48 -19.12
CA ILE A 778 27.02 1.87 -17.78
C ILE A 778 25.85 2.46 -17.00
N PHE A 779 25.02 1.61 -16.42
CA PHE A 779 24.01 2.00 -15.46
C PHE A 779 24.62 1.99 -14.05
N ARG A 780 24.65 3.15 -13.42
CA ARG A 780 25.22 3.38 -12.08
C ARG A 780 24.39 4.42 -11.34
N ASN A 781 24.11 4.20 -10.06
CA ASN A 781 23.33 5.13 -9.24
C ASN A 781 22.00 5.51 -9.93
N GLN A 782 21.33 4.50 -10.48
CA GLN A 782 20.06 4.61 -11.20
C GLN A 782 20.07 5.57 -12.41
N LYS A 783 21.23 5.79 -13.01
CA LYS A 783 21.45 6.65 -14.20
C LYS A 783 22.33 5.96 -15.22
N LEU A 784 22.03 6.20 -16.49
CA LEU A 784 22.91 5.79 -17.57
C LEU A 784 24.09 6.76 -17.69
N ASN A 785 25.30 6.21 -17.62
CA ASN A 785 26.56 6.94 -17.72
C ASN A 785 27.35 6.45 -18.92
N LYS A 786 28.08 7.35 -19.57
CA LYS A 786 29.00 7.03 -20.63
C LYS A 786 30.43 7.13 -20.10
N ILE A 787 31.13 5.99 -20.04
CA ILE A 787 32.52 5.91 -19.59
C ILE A 787 33.43 5.72 -20.80
N VAL A 788 34.47 6.53 -20.86
CA VAL A 788 35.48 6.48 -21.96
C VAL A 788 36.77 5.96 -21.37
N PHE A 789 37.23 4.84 -21.88
CA PHE A 789 38.54 4.28 -21.58
C PHE A 789 39.46 4.49 -22.81
N ILE A 790 40.65 5.05 -22.57
CA ILE A 790 41.68 5.23 -23.62
C ILE A 790 42.76 4.18 -23.34
N GLN A 791 42.94 3.28 -24.32
CA GLN A 791 43.96 2.24 -24.21
C GLN A 791 45.32 2.89 -24.55
N ARG A 792 46.09 3.14 -23.52
CA ARG A 792 47.47 3.64 -23.64
C ARG A 792 48.42 2.43 -23.73
#